data_d6d9c111696c21b75a4f3f53013facaa
#
_entry.id   d6d9c111696c21b75a4f3f53013facaa
#
_cell.length_a   1.000
_cell.length_b   1.000
_cell.length_c   1.000
_cell.angle_alpha   90.00
_cell.angle_beta   90.00
_cell.angle_gamma   90.00
#
_symmetry.space_group_name_H-M   'P 1'
#
loop_
_entity.id
_entity.type
_entity.pdbx_description
1 polymer ?
#
loop_
_entity_poly.entity_id
_entity_poly.type
_entity_poly.pdbx_seq_one_letter_code
_entity_poly.pdbx_strand_id
1 'polypeptide(L)'
;AASLFATSCSDKDDVEIPGGLAIDKEEIVVSPEGGSEQVAVSASQDWVASVDDPWLMLSPANGVGSATGTIKVDSTLMNGRRTSDITFLGSNGQRRTLSVVQFGYGKQIDIKEPNVEIENSDTYDKRSFESVISANVDCKIGSIDYSFEGELNDAEKAEYENEREGWLLNKKDEDKLVGTNLGIVLDRKARPRSVTFKFRWAMNVVPAVRVAKVHLVPVNPDDKLVDADGNEIADVVLTVRQKAAQKIEDNRAGDSLSVVIINEKLNSMASIETSDNMRNWSNVTLWEATDAFVKAHPEALGRIRSAKFSMINLNSGESLPKEVRNLKYLESFSVSANANNQIREVDLGEEICELKYLKELTVYAYGLVRLPDNFVKLGNTLEYLNLTSNNFNKLSDLTKVVNKTNFPHLHSLIFYAQRRNDVCLDLSSLNKNSNGDYIYNNNPIGLYGNVSGGTERQALLSLLTWDNLRALELSYCYLEGELPTDDEMDAALEAAGCRTRYNSSDFSTNKNDWKDKLVGDTCKWLLTSNNPVTCKQKNGTVVYENVVGTDVPRVLPWCRSLALNLNFFTGKVPKWLLYHPHAAEWSPGTMVYNQQGRGKNTAGQTVGFSNMNEDSYIYDYYYGTSDPGNNYRVSGVAYPLYYRIFVAAGDIDEEALLAKYQRRSTYKR
;
A
#
# COMPACT_ATOMS: atom_id res chain seq x y z
N ALA A 1 -13.21 10.44 30.93
CA ALA A 1 -11.78 10.30 30.87
C ALA A 1 -11.24 11.39 29.95
N ALA A 2 -10.57 12.38 30.51
CA ALA A 2 -10.09 13.55 29.82
C ALA A 2 -8.76 13.22 29.12
N SER A 3 -8.71 13.45 27.83
CA SER A 3 -7.48 13.45 27.04
C SER A 3 -6.75 14.78 27.23
N LEU A 4 -5.60 14.72 27.84
CA LEU A 4 -4.64 15.84 27.90
C LEU A 4 -3.87 15.86 26.57
N PHE A 5 -4.14 16.87 25.76
CA PHE A 5 -3.24 17.29 24.71
C PHE A 5 -2.05 18.00 25.36
N ALA A 6 -0.90 17.38 25.34
CA ALA A 6 0.36 18.06 25.59
C ALA A 6 0.81 18.72 24.29
N THR A 7 0.56 20.00 24.14
CA THR A 7 1.26 20.85 23.19
C THR A 7 2.70 20.96 23.65
N SER A 8 3.62 20.31 22.97
CA SER A 8 5.04 20.58 23.13
C SER A 8 5.35 21.91 22.42
N CYS A 9 5.23 22.99 23.14
CA CYS A 9 6.03 24.16 22.87
C CYS A 9 7.49 23.79 23.15
N SER A 10 8.34 23.91 22.16
CA SER A 10 9.77 23.92 22.38
C SER A 10 10.12 25.27 23.06
N ASP A 11 9.87 25.31 24.33
CA ASP A 11 10.50 26.34 25.17
C ASP A 11 11.98 26.02 25.19
N LYS A 12 12.76 26.87 24.52
CA LYS A 12 14.21 26.99 24.73
C LYS A 12 14.48 27.70 26.09
N ASP A 13 13.60 27.50 27.04
CA ASP A 13 13.74 28.09 28.35
C ASP A 13 14.20 27.04 29.34
N ASP A 14 15.31 27.41 30.00
CA ASP A 14 15.80 26.83 31.23
C ASP A 14 16.40 25.43 31.16
N VAL A 15 17.49 25.32 30.40
CA VAL A 15 18.54 24.44 30.92
C VAL A 15 19.16 25.14 32.11
N GLU A 16 18.70 24.89 33.33
CA GLU A 16 19.48 25.11 34.51
C GLU A 16 20.80 24.35 34.32
N ILE A 17 21.87 25.08 33.98
CA ILE A 17 23.21 24.53 33.96
C ILE A 17 23.78 24.81 35.34
N PRO A 18 23.75 23.86 36.28
CA PRO A 18 24.35 24.06 37.58
C PRO A 18 25.85 24.22 37.37
N GLY A 19 26.35 25.42 37.45
CA GLY A 19 27.77 25.73 37.35
C GLY A 19 28.31 25.94 35.93
N GLY A 20 27.45 26.26 34.94
CA GLY A 20 27.86 26.39 33.53
C GLY A 20 28.09 27.82 33.04
N LEU A 21 28.78 27.92 31.89
CA LEU A 21 28.91 29.13 31.08
C LEU A 21 28.05 28.97 29.81
N ALA A 22 27.11 29.88 29.55
CA ALA A 22 26.28 29.92 28.36
C ALA A 22 26.20 31.34 27.79
N ILE A 23 25.96 31.46 26.49
CA ILE A 23 25.69 32.70 25.77
C ILE A 23 24.39 32.56 25.03
N ASP A 24 23.63 33.64 24.90
CA ASP A 24 22.29 33.66 24.25
C ASP A 24 22.34 33.59 22.71
N LYS A 25 23.52 33.79 22.14
CA LYS A 25 23.75 33.83 20.69
C LYS A 25 25.02 33.09 20.32
N GLU A 26 25.00 32.32 19.27
CA GLU A 26 26.19 31.66 18.70
C GLU A 26 26.75 32.41 17.49
N GLU A 27 25.94 33.27 16.87
CA GLU A 27 26.31 34.07 15.72
C GLU A 27 25.63 35.44 15.74
N ILE A 28 26.36 36.46 15.32
CA ILE A 28 25.86 37.81 15.03
C ILE A 28 26.23 38.21 13.61
N VAL A 29 25.24 38.71 12.88
CA VAL A 29 25.41 39.18 11.50
C VAL A 29 25.24 40.66 11.45
N VAL A 30 26.24 41.38 10.90
CA VAL A 30 26.32 42.84 10.96
C VAL A 30 26.50 43.42 9.53
N SER A 31 25.91 44.57 9.28
CA SER A 31 26.05 45.34 8.04
C SER A 31 27.43 46.01 7.93
N PRO A 32 27.82 46.53 6.73
CA PRO A 32 29.11 47.16 6.53
C PRO A 32 29.33 48.41 7.38
N GLU A 33 28.27 49.08 7.81
CA GLU A 33 28.32 50.28 8.64
C GLU A 33 28.79 49.96 10.07
N GLY A 34 28.80 48.67 10.46
CA GLY A 34 29.09 48.28 11.81
C GLY A 34 27.94 48.59 12.76
N GLY A 35 28.26 48.72 14.03
CA GLY A 35 27.25 49.02 15.04
C GLY A 35 27.55 48.41 16.40
N SER A 36 26.54 48.33 17.23
CA SER A 36 26.62 47.71 18.54
C SER A 36 25.54 46.66 18.72
N GLU A 37 25.95 45.46 19.13
CA GLU A 37 25.09 44.35 19.45
C GLU A 37 25.24 43.92 20.91
N GLN A 38 24.27 43.27 21.48
CA GLN A 38 24.33 42.77 22.84
C GLN A 38 24.40 41.25 22.89
N VAL A 39 25.14 40.70 23.79
CA VAL A 39 25.20 39.30 24.13
C VAL A 39 24.94 39.09 25.60
N ALA A 40 24.02 38.24 25.96
CA ALA A 40 23.80 37.85 27.35
C ALA A 40 24.70 36.65 27.68
N VAL A 41 25.51 36.83 28.71
CA VAL A 41 26.35 35.77 29.26
C VAL A 41 25.69 35.27 30.54
N SER A 42 25.37 34.00 30.60
CA SER A 42 24.88 33.35 31.82
C SER A 42 25.99 32.50 32.40
N ALA A 43 26.43 32.85 33.58
CA ALA A 43 27.52 32.15 34.24
C ALA A 43 27.29 32.08 35.76
N SER A 44 27.71 30.98 36.37
CA SER A 44 27.69 30.79 37.83
C SER A 44 29.01 31.19 38.50
N GLN A 45 30.03 31.44 37.69
CA GLN A 45 31.41 31.77 38.13
C GLN A 45 31.99 32.89 37.27
N ASP A 46 33.25 33.23 37.57
CA ASP A 46 33.99 34.22 36.81
C ASP A 46 34.25 33.76 35.40
N TRP A 47 34.21 34.68 34.47
CA TRP A 47 34.51 34.43 33.07
C TRP A 47 35.31 35.59 32.46
N VAL A 48 36.08 35.27 31.44
CA VAL A 48 36.80 36.22 30.59
C VAL A 48 36.45 35.99 29.13
N ALA A 49 36.42 37.03 28.32
CA ALA A 49 36.28 36.95 26.91
C ALA A 49 37.48 37.55 26.18
N SER A 50 37.88 36.91 25.08
CA SER A 50 38.90 37.40 24.18
C SER A 50 38.31 37.64 22.79
N VAL A 51 38.83 38.63 22.12
CA VAL A 51 38.50 38.99 20.75
C VAL A 51 39.80 38.96 19.95
N ASP A 52 39.77 38.26 18.82
CA ASP A 52 40.99 38.01 18.05
C ASP A 52 41.32 39.16 17.09
N ASP A 53 40.33 39.90 16.64
CA ASP A 53 40.47 40.95 15.65
C ASP A 53 40.20 42.37 16.18
N PRO A 54 41.00 43.37 15.75
CA PRO A 54 40.93 44.73 16.26
C PRO A 54 39.66 45.50 15.86
N TRP A 55 38.89 45.01 14.89
CA TRP A 55 37.65 45.63 14.46
C TRP A 55 36.44 45.25 15.33
N LEU A 56 36.63 44.34 16.29
CA LEU A 56 35.66 43.98 17.31
C LEU A 56 36.12 44.44 18.70
N MET A 57 35.17 44.81 19.52
CA MET A 57 35.39 45.09 20.92
C MET A 57 34.22 44.60 21.76
N LEU A 58 34.47 43.85 22.79
CA LEU A 58 33.47 43.44 23.78
C LEU A 58 33.69 44.20 25.10
N SER A 59 32.61 44.77 25.62
CA SER A 59 32.65 45.45 26.92
C SER A 59 31.41 45.12 27.77
N PRO A 60 31.55 44.58 28.99
CA PRO A 60 32.81 44.18 29.63
C PRO A 60 33.38 42.89 28.99
N ALA A 61 34.71 42.77 28.98
CA ALA A 61 35.42 41.58 28.51
C ALA A 61 35.64 40.52 29.62
N ASN A 62 35.14 40.74 30.79
CA ASN A 62 35.12 39.79 31.91
C ASN A 62 33.95 40.10 32.85
N GLY A 63 33.60 39.15 33.67
CA GLY A 63 32.53 39.31 34.65
C GLY A 63 32.52 38.23 35.72
N VAL A 64 31.77 38.48 36.76
CA VAL A 64 31.46 37.54 37.84
C VAL A 64 29.97 37.25 37.75
N GLY A 65 29.63 35.98 37.47
CA GLY A 65 28.23 35.62 37.26
C GLY A 65 27.67 36.11 35.91
N SER A 66 26.35 36.15 35.81
CA SER A 66 25.65 36.54 34.57
C SER A 66 25.80 38.04 34.30
N ALA A 67 26.04 38.42 33.05
CA ALA A 67 26.20 39.80 32.60
C ALA A 67 25.74 39.97 31.14
N THR A 68 25.47 41.23 30.78
CA THR A 68 25.25 41.57 29.36
C THR A 68 26.47 42.31 28.85
N GLY A 69 27.07 41.76 27.80
CA GLY A 69 28.18 42.39 27.09
C GLY A 69 27.68 43.18 25.87
N THR A 70 28.32 44.30 25.58
CA THR A 70 28.10 45.06 24.36
C THR A 70 29.26 44.81 23.41
N ILE A 71 28.94 44.26 22.24
CA ILE A 71 29.87 44.02 21.14
C ILE A 71 29.80 45.23 20.22
N LYS A 72 30.93 45.92 20.06
CA LYS A 72 31.07 47.01 19.12
C LYS A 72 31.83 46.53 17.88
N VAL A 73 31.26 46.78 16.73
CA VAL A 73 31.77 46.36 15.41
C VAL A 73 32.13 47.61 14.61
N ASP A 74 33.35 47.75 14.17
CA ASP A 74 33.78 48.87 13.32
C ASP A 74 33.22 48.73 11.92
N SER A 75 33.03 49.86 11.20
CA SER A 75 32.62 49.88 9.80
C SER A 75 33.69 49.27 8.89
N THR A 76 33.27 48.80 7.72
CA THR A 76 34.17 48.31 6.66
C THR A 76 33.82 48.96 5.33
N LEU A 77 34.80 49.07 4.45
CA LEU A 77 34.63 49.50 3.04
C LEU A 77 34.85 48.35 2.06
N MET A 78 34.99 47.14 2.56
CA MET A 78 35.18 45.95 1.71
C MET A 78 33.89 45.58 0.97
N ASN A 79 34.03 44.96 -0.22
CA ASN A 79 32.91 44.31 -0.88
C ASN A 79 32.60 42.93 -0.31
N GLY A 80 33.64 42.21 0.09
CA GLY A 80 33.57 40.89 0.70
C GLY A 80 33.13 40.97 2.18
N ARG A 81 33.12 39.85 2.86
CA ARG A 81 32.81 39.75 4.28
C ARG A 81 34.04 39.45 5.10
N ARG A 82 33.96 39.74 6.39
CA ARG A 82 34.96 39.31 7.36
C ARG A 82 34.27 38.66 8.56
N THR A 83 34.94 37.69 9.14
CA THR A 83 34.44 36.91 10.29
C THR A 83 35.50 36.93 11.39
N SER A 84 35.07 37.01 12.60
CA SER A 84 35.94 36.90 13.77
C SER A 84 35.15 36.31 14.93
N ASP A 85 35.85 35.62 15.80
CA ASP A 85 35.24 34.93 16.94
C ASP A 85 35.52 35.71 18.25
N ILE A 86 34.51 35.70 19.11
CA ILE A 86 34.63 36.14 20.51
C ILE A 86 34.60 34.87 21.36
N THR A 87 35.69 34.56 22.01
CA THR A 87 35.79 33.37 22.87
C THR A 87 35.54 33.76 24.34
N PHE A 88 34.54 33.14 24.94
CA PHE A 88 34.24 33.23 26.37
C PHE A 88 34.82 32.01 27.08
N LEU A 89 35.56 32.22 28.14
CA LEU A 89 36.19 31.19 28.97
C LEU A 89 35.77 31.36 30.41
N GLY A 90 35.12 30.37 30.99
CA GLY A 90 34.77 30.31 32.39
C GLY A 90 35.95 29.83 33.26
N SER A 91 35.99 30.22 34.50
CA SER A 91 37.00 29.78 35.47
C SER A 91 36.99 28.25 35.69
N ASN A 92 35.93 27.60 35.35
CA ASN A 92 35.80 26.12 35.34
C ASN A 92 36.35 25.45 34.06
N GLY A 93 36.96 26.20 33.13
CA GLY A 93 37.49 25.72 31.89
C GLY A 93 36.47 25.56 30.74
N GLN A 94 35.20 25.85 30.98
CA GLN A 94 34.18 25.83 29.91
C GLN A 94 34.44 26.95 28.92
N ARG A 95 34.30 26.63 27.64
CA ARG A 95 34.48 27.57 26.53
C ARG A 95 33.18 27.71 25.74
N ARG A 96 32.85 28.93 25.35
CA ARG A 96 31.81 29.27 24.38
C ARG A 96 32.37 30.22 23.36
N THR A 97 31.94 30.08 22.10
CA THR A 97 32.40 30.94 21.00
C THR A 97 31.18 31.59 20.36
N LEU A 98 31.26 32.89 20.15
CA LEU A 98 30.31 33.69 19.41
C LEU A 98 30.99 34.15 18.12
N SER A 99 30.46 33.76 16.99
CA SER A 99 30.96 34.18 15.69
C SER A 99 30.31 35.50 15.26
N VAL A 100 31.11 36.46 14.83
CA VAL A 100 30.64 37.73 14.29
C VAL A 100 30.97 37.82 12.83
N VAL A 101 29.93 37.81 11.97
CA VAL A 101 30.03 37.91 10.53
C VAL A 101 29.65 39.32 10.09
N GLN A 102 30.59 40.12 9.60
CA GLN A 102 30.29 41.41 9.00
C GLN A 102 30.28 41.33 7.49
N PHE A 103 29.13 41.54 6.92
CA PHE A 103 28.99 41.65 5.47
C PHE A 103 29.59 42.94 4.95
N GLY A 104 30.17 42.90 3.76
CA GLY A 104 30.57 44.08 3.03
C GLY A 104 29.47 44.69 2.20
N TYR A 105 29.81 45.62 1.28
CA TYR A 105 28.83 46.25 0.39
C TYR A 105 28.39 45.38 -0.80
N GLY A 106 29.18 44.34 -1.13
CA GLY A 106 28.78 43.34 -2.13
C GLY A 106 27.62 42.50 -1.65
N LYS A 107 26.79 42.02 -2.59
CA LYS A 107 25.67 41.13 -2.28
C LYS A 107 26.18 39.72 -2.05
N GLN A 108 25.85 39.16 -0.91
CA GLN A 108 26.42 37.91 -0.43
C GLN A 108 25.38 37.01 0.20
N ILE A 109 25.62 35.72 0.05
CA ILE A 109 25.00 34.63 0.78
C ILE A 109 26.11 33.87 1.48
N ASP A 110 25.94 33.55 2.73
CA ASP A 110 26.88 32.75 3.51
C ASP A 110 26.18 31.52 4.09
N ILE A 111 26.79 30.35 3.95
CA ILE A 111 26.35 29.10 4.53
C ILE A 111 27.34 28.73 5.63
N LYS A 112 26.90 28.67 6.86
CA LYS A 112 27.77 28.39 8.00
C LYS A 112 28.50 27.05 7.86
N GLU A 113 27.78 26.02 7.41
CA GLU A 113 28.30 24.70 7.14
C GLU A 113 27.94 24.28 5.71
N PRO A 114 28.79 24.58 4.70
CA PRO A 114 28.45 24.32 3.29
C PRO A 114 28.49 22.85 2.91
N ASN A 115 29.03 21.96 3.76
CA ASN A 115 29.09 20.53 3.54
C ASN A 115 28.45 19.80 4.72
N VAL A 116 27.40 19.05 4.45
CA VAL A 116 26.64 18.28 5.43
C VAL A 116 26.73 16.81 5.09
N GLU A 117 27.06 15.97 6.04
CA GLU A 117 27.01 14.51 5.93
C GLU A 117 25.87 13.96 6.77
N ILE A 118 25.06 13.09 6.17
CA ILE A 118 23.92 12.44 6.84
C ILE A 118 23.97 10.92 6.68
N GLU A 119 23.33 10.21 7.58
CA GLU A 119 23.26 8.76 7.55
C GLU A 119 22.40 8.26 6.37
N ASN A 120 22.58 7.00 5.97
CA ASN A 120 21.75 6.39 4.93
C ASN A 120 20.33 6.12 5.41
N SER A 121 20.15 5.86 6.72
CA SER A 121 18.87 5.54 7.34
C SER A 121 18.86 5.96 8.80
N ASP A 122 17.70 6.33 9.32
CA ASP A 122 17.41 6.55 10.73
C ASP A 122 15.90 6.45 10.94
N THR A 123 15.41 6.57 12.17
CA THR A 123 13.98 6.73 12.44
C THR A 123 13.46 8.01 11.81
N TYR A 124 12.20 8.00 11.38
CA TYR A 124 11.59 9.13 10.66
C TYR A 124 11.82 10.49 11.34
N ASP A 125 11.69 10.54 12.66
CA ASP A 125 11.85 11.79 13.43
C ASP A 125 13.27 12.37 13.37
N LYS A 126 14.28 11.52 13.20
CA LYS A 126 15.69 11.92 13.13
C LYS A 126 16.19 12.25 11.74
N ARG A 127 15.39 11.97 10.70
CA ARG A 127 15.77 12.23 9.30
C ARG A 127 15.62 13.70 8.94
N SER A 128 16.25 14.57 9.68
CA SER A 128 16.27 16.01 9.40
C SER A 128 17.57 16.62 9.85
N PHE A 129 17.95 17.73 9.22
CA PHE A 129 19.05 18.58 9.64
C PHE A 129 18.70 20.05 9.43
N GLU A 130 19.45 20.92 10.06
CA GLU A 130 19.29 22.35 9.95
C GLU A 130 20.54 22.95 9.30
N SER A 131 20.37 23.96 8.44
CA SER A 131 21.46 24.73 7.84
C SER A 131 21.20 26.21 8.09
N VAL A 132 22.16 26.89 8.72
CA VAL A 132 22.11 28.33 8.99
C VAL A 132 22.69 29.06 7.79
N ILE A 133 21.86 29.93 7.21
CA ILE A 133 22.19 30.71 6.01
C ILE A 133 21.97 32.17 6.32
N SER A 134 22.99 32.98 6.08
CA SER A 134 22.99 34.43 6.28
C SER A 134 23.11 35.14 4.95
N ALA A 135 22.38 36.22 4.74
CA ALA A 135 22.42 36.96 3.49
C ALA A 135 22.14 38.46 3.70
N ASN A 136 22.73 39.30 2.85
CA ASN A 136 22.40 40.71 2.68
C ASN A 136 21.69 41.00 1.36
N VAL A 137 21.17 39.98 0.72
CA VAL A 137 20.37 40.00 -0.51
C VAL A 137 19.20 39.03 -0.41
N ASP A 138 18.08 39.34 -1.03
CA ASP A 138 16.97 38.39 -1.13
C ASP A 138 17.43 37.19 -1.96
N CYS A 139 17.34 35.99 -1.38
CA CYS A 139 17.82 34.78 -2.01
C CYS A 139 16.81 33.62 -1.89
N LYS A 140 16.98 32.64 -2.77
CA LYS A 140 16.16 31.44 -2.83
C LYS A 140 16.99 30.26 -3.30
N ILE A 141 16.45 29.05 -3.14
CA ILE A 141 16.97 27.87 -3.86
C ILE A 141 16.65 28.02 -5.34
N GLY A 142 17.68 28.03 -6.18
CA GLY A 142 17.55 28.11 -7.63
C GLY A 142 17.37 26.72 -8.26
N SER A 143 18.23 25.78 -7.88
CA SER A 143 18.19 24.39 -8.32
C SER A 143 18.78 23.47 -7.25
N ILE A 144 18.53 22.17 -7.41
CA ILE A 144 19.23 21.11 -6.66
C ILE A 144 19.74 20.12 -7.68
N ASP A 145 21.05 19.94 -7.74
CA ASP A 145 21.69 18.96 -8.61
C ASP A 145 21.97 17.68 -7.82
N TYR A 146 21.45 16.56 -8.35
CA TYR A 146 21.56 15.26 -7.71
C TYR A 146 22.55 14.37 -8.46
N SER A 147 23.35 13.61 -7.71
CA SER A 147 24.30 12.66 -8.28
C SER A 147 24.59 11.51 -7.33
N PHE A 148 25.21 10.45 -7.85
CA PHE A 148 25.82 9.40 -7.06
C PHE A 148 27.34 9.57 -7.03
N GLU A 149 27.95 9.33 -5.86
CA GLU A 149 29.38 9.16 -5.68
C GLU A 149 29.67 7.69 -5.34
N GLY A 150 30.62 7.06 -6.04
CA GLY A 150 31.01 5.66 -5.85
C GLY A 150 30.94 4.83 -7.13
N GLU A 151 31.28 3.57 -7.02
CA GLU A 151 31.40 2.65 -8.16
C GLU A 151 30.08 1.91 -8.41
N LEU A 152 29.12 2.56 -9.05
CA LEU A 152 27.97 1.87 -9.67
C LEU A 152 28.33 1.57 -11.13
N ASN A 153 28.10 0.33 -11.57
CA ASN A 153 28.13 -0.01 -12.99
C ASN A 153 26.90 0.56 -13.71
N ASP A 154 26.89 0.52 -15.04
CA ASP A 154 25.84 1.15 -15.83
C ASP A 154 24.45 0.49 -15.62
N ALA A 155 24.39 -0.80 -15.33
CA ALA A 155 23.15 -1.49 -15.01
C ALA A 155 22.62 -1.06 -13.64
N GLU A 156 23.48 -0.95 -12.64
CA GLU A 156 23.13 -0.46 -11.31
C GLU A 156 22.67 1.02 -11.35
N LYS A 157 23.34 1.86 -12.15
CA LYS A 157 22.90 3.26 -12.36
C LYS A 157 21.50 3.33 -12.95
N ALA A 158 21.23 2.52 -13.99
CA ALA A 158 19.91 2.45 -14.60
C ALA A 158 18.86 1.92 -13.61
N GLU A 159 19.22 0.93 -12.80
CA GLU A 159 18.33 0.35 -11.79
C GLU A 159 17.95 1.35 -10.70
N TYR A 160 18.87 2.21 -10.27
CA TYR A 160 18.66 3.18 -9.20
C TYR A 160 18.35 4.60 -9.69
N GLU A 161 18.11 4.80 -10.99
CA GLU A 161 17.86 6.14 -11.55
C GLU A 161 16.73 6.89 -10.84
N ASN A 162 15.66 6.19 -10.49
CA ASN A 162 14.51 6.77 -9.76
C ASN A 162 14.84 7.14 -8.28
N GLU A 163 15.95 6.64 -7.75
CA GLU A 163 16.42 6.94 -6.40
C GLU A 163 17.42 8.09 -6.36
N ARG A 164 17.85 8.60 -7.52
CA ARG A 164 18.86 9.64 -7.64
C ARG A 164 18.35 10.99 -7.13
N GLU A 165 17.12 11.33 -7.47
CA GLU A 165 16.53 12.63 -7.21
C GLU A 165 15.42 12.53 -6.15
N GLY A 166 15.02 13.66 -5.59
CA GLY A 166 13.84 13.73 -4.77
C GLY A 166 13.99 13.31 -3.31
N TRP A 167 15.15 12.92 -2.88
CA TRP A 167 15.36 12.42 -1.52
C TRP A 167 15.60 13.52 -0.46
N LEU A 168 15.93 14.73 -0.90
CA LEU A 168 16.04 15.88 0.00
C LEU A 168 14.71 16.63 0.01
N LEU A 169 14.05 16.69 1.17
CA LEU A 169 12.67 17.13 1.33
C LEU A 169 12.58 18.42 2.12
N ASN A 170 11.53 19.20 1.88
CA ASN A 170 11.19 20.35 2.69
C ASN A 170 10.38 19.91 3.90
N LYS A 171 10.72 20.41 5.09
CA LYS A 171 10.00 20.06 6.31
C LYS A 171 8.53 20.55 6.33
N LYS A 172 8.17 21.53 5.52
CA LYS A 172 6.79 22.05 5.42
C LYS A 172 5.90 21.21 4.49
N ASP A 173 6.51 20.58 3.50
CA ASP A 173 5.84 19.74 2.49
C ASP A 173 6.47 18.35 2.57
N GLU A 174 6.13 17.59 3.59
CA GLU A 174 6.76 16.31 3.94
C GLU A 174 6.78 15.29 2.78
N ASP A 175 5.90 15.46 1.80
CA ASP A 175 5.78 14.59 0.63
C ASP A 175 6.42 15.15 -0.64
N LYS A 176 7.11 16.29 -0.58
CA LYS A 176 7.67 16.95 -1.75
C LYS A 176 9.11 17.40 -1.51
N LEU A 177 9.88 17.32 -2.57
CA LEU A 177 11.18 17.95 -2.70
C LEU A 177 11.19 19.37 -2.15
N VAL A 178 12.33 19.74 -1.59
CA VAL A 178 12.64 21.12 -1.25
C VAL A 178 12.38 21.99 -2.49
N GLY A 179 11.22 22.58 -2.51
CA GLY A 179 10.81 23.42 -3.63
C GLY A 179 11.47 24.79 -3.56
N THR A 180 11.25 25.53 -4.61
CA THR A 180 11.69 26.92 -4.80
C THR A 180 11.18 27.92 -3.76
N ASN A 181 10.44 27.47 -2.75
CA ASN A 181 9.80 28.32 -1.74
C ASN A 181 10.68 28.65 -0.54
N LEU A 182 11.84 28.00 -0.38
CA LEU A 182 12.79 28.37 0.65
C LEU A 182 13.65 29.52 0.17
N GLY A 183 13.58 30.60 0.93
CA GLY A 183 14.36 31.81 0.62
C GLY A 183 14.45 32.74 1.83
N ILE A 184 15.33 33.69 1.72
CA ILE A 184 15.48 34.79 2.65
C ILE A 184 14.96 36.05 1.97
N VAL A 185 13.97 36.71 2.59
CA VAL A 185 13.47 38.02 2.17
C VAL A 185 13.93 39.04 3.20
N LEU A 186 14.67 40.05 2.75
CA LEU A 186 15.14 41.13 3.58
C LEU A 186 14.03 42.20 3.71
N ASP A 187 14.05 42.88 4.85
CA ASP A 187 13.23 44.09 4.99
C ASP A 187 13.78 45.24 4.12
N ARG A 188 13.01 46.32 3.99
CA ARG A 188 13.39 47.49 3.16
C ARG A 188 14.70 48.20 3.58
N LYS A 189 15.25 47.85 4.73
CA LYS A 189 16.49 48.42 5.25
C LYS A 189 17.73 47.63 4.87
N ALA A 190 17.57 46.57 4.06
CA ALA A 190 18.64 45.75 3.52
C ALA A 190 19.68 45.28 4.53
N ARG A 191 19.27 45.00 5.78
CA ARG A 191 20.16 44.46 6.80
C ARG A 191 20.46 43.02 6.57
N PRO A 192 21.68 42.53 6.82
CA PRO A 192 21.96 41.10 6.81
C PRO A 192 21.01 40.34 7.71
N ARG A 193 20.56 39.20 7.27
CA ARG A 193 19.64 38.33 8.01
C ARG A 193 20.15 36.90 8.01
N SER A 194 20.09 36.27 9.15
CA SER A 194 20.35 34.84 9.32
C SER A 194 19.03 34.09 9.46
N VAL A 195 18.90 32.98 8.77
CA VAL A 195 17.70 32.09 8.78
C VAL A 195 18.16 30.66 8.84
N THR A 196 17.49 29.86 9.66
CA THR A 196 17.71 28.43 9.73
C THR A 196 16.79 27.72 8.73
N PHE A 197 17.37 27.06 7.74
CA PHE A 197 16.66 26.20 6.80
C PHE A 197 16.58 24.80 7.39
N LYS A 198 15.40 24.20 7.38
CA LYS A 198 15.16 22.86 7.91
C LYS A 198 14.91 21.91 6.76
N PHE A 199 15.78 20.95 6.60
CA PHE A 199 15.69 19.92 5.58
C PHE A 199 15.30 18.60 6.23
N ARG A 200 14.52 17.82 5.49
CA ARG A 200 14.23 16.41 5.77
C ARG A 200 14.79 15.56 4.63
N TRP A 201 15.10 14.31 4.90
CA TRP A 201 15.64 13.41 3.88
C TRP A 201 15.00 12.03 3.93
N ALA A 202 14.88 11.38 2.75
CA ALA A 202 14.42 10.02 2.61
C ALA A 202 15.59 9.03 2.78
N MET A 203 15.28 7.80 3.23
CA MET A 203 16.26 6.73 3.35
C MET A 203 17.02 6.50 2.03
N ASN A 204 18.34 6.33 2.11
CA ASN A 204 19.11 5.87 0.97
C ASN A 204 19.09 4.34 0.89
N VAL A 205 18.62 3.82 -0.21
CA VAL A 205 18.59 2.37 -0.51
C VAL A 205 19.64 1.96 -1.56
N VAL A 206 20.39 2.94 -2.06
CA VAL A 206 21.41 2.73 -3.11
C VAL A 206 22.74 2.41 -2.45
N PRO A 207 23.49 1.40 -2.94
CA PRO A 207 24.83 1.10 -2.43
C PRO A 207 25.88 2.09 -2.94
N ALA A 208 25.53 3.37 -2.99
CA ALA A 208 26.37 4.50 -3.33
C ALA A 208 25.99 5.73 -2.52
N VAL A 209 26.92 6.63 -2.32
CA VAL A 209 26.66 7.92 -1.67
C VAL A 209 25.77 8.75 -2.58
N ARG A 210 24.66 9.27 -2.06
CA ARG A 210 23.83 10.24 -2.77
C ARG A 210 24.31 11.66 -2.41
N VAL A 211 24.41 12.50 -3.42
CA VAL A 211 24.84 13.89 -3.26
C VAL A 211 23.77 14.81 -3.81
N ALA A 212 23.39 15.80 -3.01
CA ALA A 212 22.57 16.92 -3.42
C ALA A 212 23.36 18.23 -3.28
N LYS A 213 23.50 18.96 -4.38
CA LYS A 213 24.06 20.31 -4.39
C LYS A 213 22.91 21.31 -4.51
N VAL A 214 22.64 22.01 -3.42
CA VAL A 214 21.58 23.01 -3.31
C VAL A 214 22.18 24.37 -3.70
N HIS A 215 21.79 24.92 -4.82
CA HIS A 215 22.25 26.17 -5.37
C HIS A 215 21.39 27.33 -4.86
N LEU A 216 21.97 28.20 -4.05
CA LEU A 216 21.33 29.43 -3.56
C LEU A 216 21.68 30.58 -4.51
N VAL A 217 20.65 31.25 -5.00
CA VAL A 217 20.75 32.35 -5.96
C VAL A 217 19.95 33.57 -5.47
N PRO A 218 20.27 34.79 -5.92
CA PRO A 218 19.44 35.97 -5.67
C PRO A 218 18.03 35.78 -6.22
N VAL A 219 17.04 36.38 -5.57
CA VAL A 219 15.65 36.42 -6.10
C VAL A 219 15.60 37.27 -7.36
N ASN A 220 16.31 38.43 -7.34
CA ASN A 220 16.46 39.26 -8.53
C ASN A 220 17.67 38.80 -9.34
N PRO A 221 17.51 38.34 -10.60
CA PRO A 221 18.61 37.86 -11.42
C PRO A 221 19.69 38.91 -11.76
N ASP A 222 19.36 40.20 -11.65
CA ASP A 222 20.27 41.29 -11.89
C ASP A 222 21.25 41.52 -10.72
N ASP A 223 21.00 40.91 -9.58
CA ASP A 223 21.84 41.02 -8.41
C ASP A 223 23.06 40.10 -8.56
N LYS A 224 24.26 40.72 -8.59
CA LYS A 224 25.55 40.03 -8.67
C LYS A 224 26.00 39.61 -7.28
N LEU A 225 26.23 38.31 -7.08
CA LEU A 225 26.81 37.80 -5.85
C LEU A 225 28.33 37.96 -5.85
N VAL A 226 28.87 38.16 -4.69
CA VAL A 226 30.32 38.09 -4.45
C VAL A 226 30.64 37.08 -3.35
N ASP A 227 31.83 36.48 -3.44
CA ASP A 227 32.38 35.61 -2.39
C ASP A 227 32.90 36.41 -1.19
N ALA A 228 33.52 35.73 -0.25
CA ALA A 228 34.09 36.35 0.95
C ALA A 228 35.17 37.41 0.65
N ASP A 229 35.87 37.25 -0.46
CA ASP A 229 36.97 38.14 -0.90
C ASP A 229 36.45 39.29 -1.79
N GLY A 230 35.16 39.27 -2.15
CA GLY A 230 34.51 40.27 -3.00
C GLY A 230 34.55 39.99 -4.48
N ASN A 231 34.94 38.78 -4.91
CA ASN A 231 34.93 38.36 -6.31
C ASN A 231 33.54 37.91 -6.74
N GLU A 232 33.14 38.23 -7.97
CA GLU A 232 31.83 37.85 -8.51
C GLU A 232 31.71 36.32 -8.64
N ILE A 233 30.59 35.78 -8.15
CA ILE A 233 30.22 34.36 -8.22
C ILE A 233 28.79 34.22 -8.72
N ALA A 234 28.46 33.04 -9.28
CA ALA A 234 27.14 32.78 -9.83
C ALA A 234 26.12 32.39 -8.75
N ASP A 235 26.54 31.59 -7.80
CA ASP A 235 25.70 31.02 -6.74
C ASP A 235 26.54 30.60 -5.53
N VAL A 236 25.85 30.20 -4.46
CA VAL A 236 26.46 29.58 -3.29
C VAL A 236 25.86 28.21 -3.08
N VAL A 237 26.69 27.21 -2.85
CA VAL A 237 26.28 25.81 -2.86
C VAL A 237 26.35 25.19 -1.46
N LEU A 238 25.21 24.64 -1.01
CA LEU A 238 25.15 23.70 0.11
C LEU A 238 25.25 22.27 -0.46
N THR A 239 26.29 21.54 -0.09
CA THR A 239 26.48 20.15 -0.50
C THR A 239 26.05 19.21 0.62
N VAL A 240 25.07 18.37 0.34
CA VAL A 240 24.58 17.33 1.25
C VAL A 240 25.00 15.96 0.73
N ARG A 241 25.77 15.22 1.52
CA ARG A 241 26.17 13.84 1.24
C ARG A 241 25.46 12.88 2.15
N GLN A 242 24.74 11.93 1.56
CA GLN A 242 24.10 10.86 2.30
C GLN A 242 24.87 9.56 2.10
N LYS A 243 25.22 8.91 3.21
CA LYS A 243 25.98 7.65 3.18
C LYS A 243 25.32 6.60 2.32
N ALA A 244 26.13 5.73 1.73
CA ALA A 244 25.69 4.60 0.94
C ALA A 244 24.91 3.59 1.79
N ALA A 245 23.87 2.97 1.21
CA ALA A 245 23.20 1.83 1.81
C ALA A 245 24.09 0.58 1.71
N GLN A 246 23.77 -0.40 2.55
CA GLN A 246 24.39 -1.71 2.45
C GLN A 246 23.85 -2.44 1.19
N LYS A 247 24.72 -3.12 0.46
CA LYS A 247 24.30 -3.96 -0.67
C LYS A 247 23.43 -5.12 -0.18
N ILE A 248 22.33 -5.36 -0.90
CA ILE A 248 21.43 -6.48 -0.60
C ILE A 248 22.07 -7.78 -1.10
N GLU A 249 22.43 -8.65 -0.18
CA GLU A 249 22.97 -9.97 -0.48
C GLU A 249 21.87 -11.04 -0.50
N ASP A 250 22.10 -12.12 -1.28
CA ASP A 250 21.15 -13.24 -1.32
C ASP A 250 21.30 -14.18 -0.10
N ASN A 251 20.92 -13.63 1.05
CA ASN A 251 20.97 -14.35 2.32
C ASN A 251 19.92 -13.79 3.28
N ARG A 252 19.88 -14.31 4.51
CA ARG A 252 18.93 -13.88 5.54
C ARG A 252 19.02 -12.37 5.86
N ALA A 253 20.22 -11.81 5.86
CA ALA A 253 20.39 -10.37 6.10
C ALA A 253 19.83 -9.54 4.96
N GLY A 254 19.99 -10.02 3.73
CA GLY A 254 19.39 -9.39 2.56
C GLY A 254 17.86 -9.45 2.55
N ASP A 255 17.25 -10.56 3.01
CA ASP A 255 15.80 -10.63 3.22
C ASP A 255 15.33 -9.56 4.23
N SER A 256 16.04 -9.47 5.37
CA SER A 256 15.76 -8.47 6.40
C SER A 256 15.81 -7.05 5.84
N LEU A 257 16.88 -6.71 5.13
CA LEU A 257 17.06 -5.40 4.53
C LEU A 257 15.98 -5.11 3.47
N SER A 258 15.66 -6.10 2.65
CA SER A 258 14.60 -5.97 1.64
C SER A 258 13.24 -5.66 2.26
N VAL A 259 12.87 -6.33 3.35
CA VAL A 259 11.60 -6.04 4.06
C VAL A 259 11.60 -4.64 4.65
N VAL A 260 12.70 -4.18 5.23
CA VAL A 260 12.80 -2.81 5.77
C VAL A 260 12.59 -1.78 4.66
N ILE A 261 13.22 -1.99 3.50
CA ILE A 261 13.07 -1.11 2.34
C ILE A 261 11.63 -1.13 1.79
N ILE A 262 11.06 -2.32 1.62
CA ILE A 262 9.67 -2.47 1.14
C ILE A 262 8.71 -1.77 2.10
N ASN A 263 8.88 -1.95 3.40
CA ASN A 263 8.04 -1.34 4.42
C ASN A 263 8.09 0.19 4.37
N GLU A 264 9.28 0.75 4.16
CA GLU A 264 9.49 2.18 3.98
C GLU A 264 8.81 2.70 2.70
N LYS A 265 9.07 2.05 1.57
CA LYS A 265 8.56 2.47 0.25
C LYS A 265 7.04 2.34 0.12
N LEU A 266 6.43 1.41 0.83
CA LEU A 266 4.97 1.24 0.84
C LEU A 266 4.26 2.28 1.71
N ASN A 267 4.96 3.19 2.36
CA ASN A 267 4.39 4.17 3.30
C ASN A 267 3.44 3.50 4.30
N SER A 268 3.82 2.32 4.75
CA SER A 268 2.96 1.48 5.55
C SER A 268 2.97 1.95 7.00
N MET A 269 1.84 2.36 7.49
CA MET A 269 1.66 2.66 8.92
C MET A 269 1.57 1.33 9.69
N ALA A 270 2.69 0.82 10.16
CA ALA A 270 2.78 -0.33 11.05
C ALA A 270 2.47 -1.70 10.43
N SER A 271 2.88 -1.96 9.19
CA SER A 271 2.66 -3.29 8.61
C SER A 271 3.61 -4.34 9.17
N ILE A 272 4.88 -4.02 9.29
CA ILE A 272 5.88 -4.91 9.88
C ILE A 272 6.69 -4.11 10.89
N GLU A 273 6.56 -4.48 12.15
CA GLU A 273 7.39 -3.92 13.21
C GLU A 273 8.74 -4.65 13.19
N THR A 274 9.77 -3.95 12.72
CA THR A 274 11.11 -4.50 12.60
C THR A 274 11.91 -4.28 13.88
N SER A 275 12.50 -5.33 14.39
CA SER A 275 13.43 -5.34 15.51
C SER A 275 14.73 -6.03 15.07
N ASP A 276 15.71 -6.12 15.95
CA ASP A 276 17.01 -6.75 15.65
C ASP A 276 16.89 -8.22 15.22
N ASN A 277 15.83 -8.91 15.62
CA ASN A 277 15.62 -10.32 15.30
C ASN A 277 14.34 -10.52 14.48
N MET A 278 14.48 -10.91 13.22
CA MET A 278 13.36 -11.21 12.31
C MET A 278 12.35 -12.22 12.85
N ARG A 279 12.75 -13.11 13.79
CA ARG A 279 11.80 -14.05 14.43
C ARG A 279 10.73 -13.36 15.26
N ASN A 280 11.00 -12.14 15.69
CA ASN A 280 10.09 -11.34 16.51
C ASN A 280 9.28 -10.34 15.67
N TRP A 281 9.51 -10.30 14.36
CA TRP A 281 8.78 -9.37 13.49
C TRP A 281 7.33 -9.79 13.34
N SER A 282 6.45 -8.84 13.50
CA SER A 282 5.03 -9.05 13.22
C SER A 282 4.81 -9.28 11.72
N ASN A 283 3.82 -10.12 11.38
CA ASN A 283 3.43 -10.38 9.99
C ASN A 283 4.53 -10.96 9.08
N VAL A 284 5.57 -11.55 9.67
CA VAL A 284 6.63 -12.29 8.96
C VAL A 284 6.78 -13.65 9.59
N THR A 285 6.93 -14.69 8.77
CA THR A 285 7.32 -16.03 9.22
C THR A 285 8.56 -16.48 8.47
N LEU A 286 9.35 -17.32 9.12
CA LEU A 286 10.59 -17.84 8.57
C LEU A 286 10.48 -19.34 8.31
N TRP A 287 11.29 -19.84 7.39
CA TRP A 287 11.48 -21.25 7.17
C TRP A 287 12.25 -21.87 8.34
N GLU A 288 11.74 -22.96 8.89
CA GLU A 288 12.32 -23.68 10.03
C GLU A 288 12.93 -25.01 9.59
N ALA A 289 13.88 -25.52 10.38
CA ALA A 289 14.56 -26.78 10.08
C ALA A 289 13.63 -28.01 10.02
N THR A 290 12.45 -27.92 10.64
CA THR A 290 11.43 -28.97 10.63
C THR A 290 10.59 -28.98 9.34
N ASP A 291 10.62 -27.90 8.56
CA ASP A 291 9.83 -27.77 7.35
C ASP A 291 10.34 -28.73 6.26
N ALA A 292 9.40 -29.41 5.60
CA ALA A 292 9.74 -30.33 4.51
C ALA A 292 10.45 -29.60 3.35
N PHE A 293 10.09 -28.33 3.11
CA PHE A 293 10.71 -27.50 2.10
C PHE A 293 12.20 -27.28 2.36
N VAL A 294 12.59 -27.02 3.61
CA VAL A 294 13.99 -26.81 4.02
C VAL A 294 14.83 -28.07 3.84
N LYS A 295 14.23 -29.26 3.95
CA LYS A 295 14.94 -30.52 3.68
C LYS A 295 15.35 -30.64 2.20
N ALA A 296 14.53 -30.10 1.30
CA ALA A 296 14.82 -30.07 -0.15
C ALA A 296 15.64 -28.83 -0.56
N HIS A 297 15.52 -27.74 0.20
CA HIS A 297 16.16 -26.46 -0.02
C HIS A 297 16.83 -25.94 1.26
N PRO A 298 17.97 -26.52 1.66
CA PRO A 298 18.65 -26.16 2.92
C PRO A 298 19.02 -24.66 3.02
N GLU A 299 19.26 -24.02 1.88
CA GLU A 299 19.54 -22.60 1.76
C GLU A 299 18.36 -21.69 2.17
N ALA A 300 17.15 -22.23 2.23
CA ALA A 300 15.96 -21.52 2.68
C ALA A 300 15.88 -21.38 4.21
N LEU A 301 16.68 -22.12 4.98
CA LEU A 301 16.62 -22.09 6.43
C LEU A 301 16.81 -20.66 6.97
N GLY A 302 15.82 -20.19 7.74
CA GLY A 302 15.82 -18.86 8.34
C GLY A 302 15.54 -17.72 7.36
N ARG A 303 15.29 -18.03 6.07
CA ARG A 303 14.81 -17.07 5.07
C ARG A 303 13.30 -16.80 5.28
N ILE A 304 12.80 -15.74 4.71
CA ILE A 304 11.38 -15.36 4.86
C ILE A 304 10.50 -16.32 4.06
N ARG A 305 9.54 -16.94 4.79
CA ARG A 305 8.51 -17.81 4.24
C ARG A 305 7.24 -17.04 3.87
N SER A 306 6.80 -16.15 4.76
CA SER A 306 5.65 -15.31 4.49
C SER A 306 5.88 -13.88 4.93
N ALA A 307 5.28 -12.93 4.20
CA ALA A 307 5.28 -11.52 4.54
C ALA A 307 3.92 -10.88 4.23
N LYS A 308 3.43 -10.07 5.18
CA LYS A 308 2.15 -9.38 5.06
C LYS A 308 2.33 -7.89 5.33
N PHE A 309 2.09 -7.06 4.33
CA PHE A 309 2.08 -5.61 4.42
C PHE A 309 0.63 -5.10 4.44
N SER A 310 0.28 -4.30 5.44
CA SER A 310 -1.08 -3.81 5.63
C SER A 310 -1.08 -2.28 5.67
N MET A 311 -2.25 -1.69 5.40
CA MET A 311 -2.42 -0.24 5.43
C MET A 311 -1.46 0.53 4.52
N ILE A 312 -1.04 -0.11 3.43
CA ILE A 312 -0.15 0.53 2.46
C ILE A 312 -0.85 1.71 1.78
N ASN A 313 -0.06 2.66 1.31
CA ASN A 313 -0.54 3.85 0.64
C ASN A 313 0.39 4.18 -0.54
N LEU A 314 -0.02 3.79 -1.74
CA LEU A 314 0.67 4.09 -2.99
C LEU A 314 -0.11 5.12 -3.79
N ASN A 315 0.58 5.95 -4.55
CA ASN A 315 -0.04 6.89 -5.47
C ASN A 315 -0.37 6.22 -6.80
N SER A 316 -1.24 6.84 -7.59
CA SER A 316 -1.54 6.36 -8.95
C SER A 316 -0.26 6.31 -9.80
N GLY A 317 -0.06 5.20 -10.50
CA GLY A 317 1.12 4.94 -11.33
C GLY A 317 2.31 4.34 -10.57
N GLU A 318 2.23 4.20 -9.25
CA GLU A 318 3.24 3.48 -8.47
C GLU A 318 2.99 1.95 -8.51
N SER A 319 3.95 1.20 -8.05
CA SER A 319 3.90 -0.27 -7.96
C SER A 319 4.55 -0.77 -6.68
N LEU A 320 4.50 -2.09 -6.46
CA LEU A 320 5.28 -2.72 -5.41
C LEU A 320 6.78 -2.39 -5.59
N PRO A 321 7.51 -2.17 -4.48
CA PRO A 321 8.94 -1.99 -4.54
C PRO A 321 9.65 -3.18 -5.20
N LYS A 322 10.62 -2.89 -6.05
CA LYS A 322 11.38 -3.92 -6.77
C LYS A 322 12.11 -4.90 -5.85
N GLU A 323 12.38 -4.50 -4.63
CA GLU A 323 13.04 -5.32 -3.60
C GLU A 323 12.24 -6.57 -3.22
N VAL A 324 10.96 -6.66 -3.58
CA VAL A 324 10.13 -7.86 -3.40
C VAL A 324 10.77 -9.10 -4.05
N ARG A 325 11.45 -8.95 -5.19
CA ARG A 325 12.15 -10.04 -5.89
C ARG A 325 13.27 -10.70 -5.07
N ASN A 326 13.82 -9.98 -4.08
CA ASN A 326 14.90 -10.49 -3.23
C ASN A 326 14.40 -11.52 -2.22
N LEU A 327 13.09 -11.51 -1.92
CA LEU A 327 12.45 -12.45 -1.00
C LEU A 327 12.20 -13.80 -1.71
N LYS A 328 13.27 -14.41 -2.22
CA LYS A 328 13.24 -15.54 -3.18
C LYS A 328 12.51 -16.79 -2.69
N TYR A 329 12.43 -16.98 -1.39
CA TYR A 329 11.85 -18.19 -0.77
C TYR A 329 10.44 -17.95 -0.21
N LEU A 330 9.79 -16.85 -0.59
CA LEU A 330 8.40 -16.62 -0.20
C LEU A 330 7.47 -17.73 -0.70
N GLU A 331 6.70 -18.27 0.23
CA GLU A 331 5.57 -19.17 -0.03
C GLU A 331 4.25 -18.40 -0.03
N SER A 332 4.12 -17.38 0.83
CA SER A 332 2.92 -16.56 0.94
C SER A 332 3.26 -15.07 1.00
N PHE A 333 2.60 -14.29 0.15
CA PHE A 333 2.75 -12.83 0.12
C PHE A 333 1.39 -12.14 0.15
N SER A 334 1.25 -11.16 1.02
CA SER A 334 0.01 -10.41 1.17
C SER A 334 0.28 -8.92 1.27
N VAL A 335 -0.44 -8.16 0.44
CA VAL A 335 -0.52 -6.70 0.55
C VAL A 335 -1.97 -6.26 0.66
N SER A 336 -2.25 -5.35 1.60
CA SER A 336 -3.55 -4.74 1.75
C SER A 336 -3.41 -3.23 1.92
N ALA A 337 -4.06 -2.48 1.05
CA ALA A 337 -4.02 -1.04 1.10
C ALA A 337 -5.07 -0.46 2.04
N ASN A 338 -4.94 0.83 2.34
CA ASN A 338 -5.99 1.59 2.98
C ASN A 338 -7.14 1.86 1.99
N ALA A 339 -8.29 2.30 2.49
CA ALA A 339 -9.49 2.52 1.67
C ALA A 339 -9.29 3.53 0.51
N ASN A 340 -8.35 4.46 0.63
CA ASN A 340 -8.11 5.47 -0.39
C ASN A 340 -7.45 4.88 -1.65
N ASN A 341 -6.73 3.78 -1.54
CA ASN A 341 -6.10 3.14 -2.71
C ASN A 341 -7.13 2.57 -3.69
N GLN A 342 -8.34 2.25 -3.26
CA GLN A 342 -9.39 1.71 -4.14
C GLN A 342 -9.79 2.65 -5.27
N ILE A 343 -9.52 3.94 -5.16
CA ILE A 343 -9.81 4.94 -6.20
C ILE A 343 -8.61 5.25 -7.09
N ARG A 344 -7.48 4.61 -6.82
CA ARG A 344 -6.23 4.80 -7.55
C ARG A 344 -6.01 3.68 -8.55
N GLU A 345 -5.18 3.95 -9.52
CA GLU A 345 -4.71 2.99 -10.50
C GLU A 345 -3.25 2.64 -10.15
N VAL A 346 -3.04 1.51 -9.51
CA VAL A 346 -1.75 1.08 -8.99
C VAL A 346 -1.35 -0.23 -9.66
N ASP A 347 -0.10 -0.33 -10.08
CA ASP A 347 0.44 -1.54 -10.69
C ASP A 347 1.04 -2.48 -9.63
N LEU A 348 1.10 -3.77 -9.93
CA LEU A 348 1.72 -4.75 -9.03
C LEU A 348 3.24 -4.83 -9.19
N GLY A 349 3.77 -4.42 -10.35
CA GLY A 349 5.18 -4.56 -10.71
C GLY A 349 5.50 -5.96 -11.28
N GLU A 350 6.53 -6.04 -12.10
CA GLU A 350 6.97 -7.30 -12.72
C GLU A 350 7.81 -8.17 -11.77
N GLU A 351 8.42 -7.57 -10.77
CA GLU A 351 9.36 -8.23 -9.86
C GLU A 351 8.72 -9.30 -8.98
N ILE A 352 7.42 -9.17 -8.68
CA ILE A 352 6.68 -10.21 -7.97
C ILE A 352 6.63 -11.52 -8.77
N CYS A 353 6.69 -11.42 -10.11
CA CYS A 353 6.65 -12.57 -11.01
C CYS A 353 7.94 -13.41 -10.97
N GLU A 354 8.99 -12.94 -10.29
CA GLU A 354 10.24 -13.65 -10.09
C GLU A 354 10.23 -14.62 -8.90
N LEU A 355 9.16 -14.60 -8.09
CA LEU A 355 9.02 -15.41 -6.88
C LEU A 355 8.66 -16.87 -7.21
N LYS A 356 9.67 -17.71 -7.33
CA LYS A 356 9.55 -19.09 -7.85
C LYS A 356 8.80 -20.06 -6.94
N TYR A 357 8.64 -19.76 -5.66
CA TYR A 357 8.04 -20.66 -4.66
C TYR A 357 6.72 -20.14 -4.11
N LEU A 358 6.20 -19.05 -4.69
CA LEU A 358 4.98 -18.41 -4.24
C LEU A 358 3.77 -19.30 -4.51
N LYS A 359 3.07 -19.69 -3.44
CA LYS A 359 1.84 -20.49 -3.48
C LYS A 359 0.59 -19.68 -3.19
N GLU A 360 0.74 -18.65 -2.37
CA GLU A 360 -0.37 -17.81 -1.93
C GLU A 360 -0.08 -16.35 -2.20
N LEU A 361 -0.98 -15.70 -2.94
CA LEU A 361 -0.91 -14.27 -3.20
C LEU A 361 -2.22 -13.61 -2.84
N THR A 362 -2.14 -12.59 -1.98
CA THR A 362 -3.26 -11.70 -1.65
C THR A 362 -2.91 -10.27 -1.98
N VAL A 363 -3.72 -9.65 -2.84
CA VAL A 363 -3.65 -8.23 -3.20
C VAL A 363 -5.03 -7.62 -2.93
N TYR A 364 -5.19 -7.05 -1.73
CA TYR A 364 -6.48 -6.61 -1.23
C TYR A 364 -6.61 -5.09 -1.24
N ALA A 365 -7.69 -4.58 -1.83
CA ALA A 365 -8.02 -3.14 -1.86
C ALA A 365 -6.87 -2.26 -2.40
N TYR A 366 -6.03 -2.82 -3.26
CA TYR A 366 -4.76 -2.26 -3.68
C TYR A 366 -4.91 -1.18 -4.77
N GLY A 367 -6.00 -1.22 -5.53
CA GLY A 367 -6.22 -0.36 -6.69
C GLY A 367 -5.74 -0.97 -8.01
N LEU A 368 -5.54 -2.28 -8.04
CA LEU A 368 -5.05 -3.01 -9.21
C LEU A 368 -6.10 -3.02 -10.32
N VAL A 369 -5.70 -2.65 -11.54
CA VAL A 369 -6.57 -2.66 -12.72
C VAL A 369 -6.20 -3.75 -13.73
N ARG A 370 -4.99 -4.28 -13.64
CA ARG A 370 -4.45 -5.33 -14.51
C ARG A 370 -3.36 -6.13 -13.78
N LEU A 371 -3.07 -7.30 -14.29
CA LEU A 371 -1.93 -8.10 -13.85
C LEU A 371 -0.69 -7.78 -14.70
N PRO A 372 0.53 -7.93 -14.15
CA PRO A 372 1.76 -7.81 -14.91
C PRO A 372 1.82 -8.78 -16.10
N ASP A 373 2.53 -8.42 -17.16
CA ASP A 373 2.63 -9.26 -18.36
C ASP A 373 3.26 -10.63 -18.07
N ASN A 374 4.24 -10.67 -17.15
CA ASN A 374 4.90 -11.89 -16.72
C ASN A 374 4.18 -12.68 -15.62
N PHE A 375 2.97 -12.27 -15.22
CA PHE A 375 2.25 -12.91 -14.12
C PHE A 375 2.02 -14.41 -14.31
N VAL A 376 1.95 -14.87 -15.56
CA VAL A 376 1.84 -16.28 -15.92
C VAL A 376 2.99 -17.15 -15.37
N LYS A 377 4.16 -16.57 -15.06
CA LYS A 377 5.28 -17.30 -14.45
C LYS A 377 4.95 -17.87 -13.08
N LEU A 378 4.03 -17.23 -12.35
CA LEU A 378 3.58 -17.69 -11.04
C LEU A 378 2.66 -18.93 -11.15
N GLY A 379 2.14 -19.23 -12.32
CA GLY A 379 1.22 -20.34 -12.54
C GLY A 379 1.80 -21.72 -12.22
N ASN A 380 3.12 -21.86 -12.22
CA ASN A 380 3.78 -23.11 -11.88
C ASN A 380 3.67 -23.49 -10.39
N THR A 381 3.39 -22.54 -9.52
CA THR A 381 3.40 -22.77 -8.05
C THR A 381 2.19 -22.21 -7.34
N LEU A 382 1.51 -21.22 -7.93
CA LEU A 382 0.41 -20.54 -7.25
C LEU A 382 -0.80 -21.46 -7.07
N GLU A 383 -1.22 -21.61 -5.81
CA GLU A 383 -2.34 -22.43 -5.37
C GLU A 383 -3.55 -21.59 -4.94
N TYR A 384 -3.30 -20.39 -4.45
CA TYR A 384 -4.32 -19.46 -3.93
C TYR A 384 -4.05 -18.04 -4.46
N LEU A 385 -5.07 -17.42 -5.06
CA LEU A 385 -5.03 -16.04 -5.54
C LEU A 385 -6.24 -15.27 -5.03
N ASN A 386 -5.97 -14.20 -4.29
CA ASN A 386 -6.99 -13.29 -3.78
C ASN A 386 -6.74 -11.87 -4.29
N LEU A 387 -7.65 -11.39 -5.13
CA LEU A 387 -7.64 -10.05 -5.73
C LEU A 387 -8.83 -9.21 -5.26
N THR A 388 -9.30 -9.41 -4.04
CA THR A 388 -10.48 -8.75 -3.48
C THR A 388 -10.36 -7.22 -3.50
N SER A 389 -11.46 -6.56 -3.85
CA SER A 389 -11.64 -5.10 -3.77
C SER A 389 -10.64 -4.30 -4.64
N ASN A 390 -10.26 -4.85 -5.78
CA ASN A 390 -9.46 -4.14 -6.77
C ASN A 390 -10.34 -3.46 -7.84
N ASN A 391 -9.73 -2.99 -8.91
CA ASN A 391 -10.36 -2.11 -9.89
C ASN A 391 -10.34 -2.70 -11.31
N PHE A 392 -10.38 -4.01 -11.44
CA PHE A 392 -10.49 -4.65 -12.75
C PHE A 392 -11.74 -4.19 -13.47
N ASN A 393 -11.60 -3.96 -14.76
CA ASN A 393 -12.66 -3.43 -15.61
C ASN A 393 -13.47 -4.53 -16.32
N LYS A 394 -12.80 -5.61 -16.71
CA LYS A 394 -13.41 -6.74 -17.42
C LYS A 394 -12.99 -8.07 -16.83
N LEU A 395 -13.91 -9.02 -16.81
CA LEU A 395 -13.60 -10.40 -16.44
C LEU A 395 -12.59 -11.04 -17.40
N SER A 396 -12.68 -10.69 -18.68
CA SER A 396 -11.76 -11.17 -19.72
C SER A 396 -10.32 -10.68 -19.50
N ASP A 397 -10.10 -9.53 -18.88
CA ASP A 397 -8.75 -9.04 -18.54
C ASP A 397 -8.08 -9.93 -17.49
N LEU A 398 -8.85 -10.48 -16.57
CA LEU A 398 -8.37 -11.48 -15.63
C LEU A 398 -8.10 -12.82 -16.33
N THR A 399 -9.08 -13.35 -17.05
CA THR A 399 -9.05 -14.73 -17.53
C THR A 399 -8.09 -14.97 -18.69
N LYS A 400 -7.71 -13.92 -19.44
CA LYS A 400 -6.63 -14.06 -20.45
C LYS A 400 -5.29 -14.45 -19.83
N VAL A 401 -5.07 -14.09 -18.56
CA VAL A 401 -3.86 -14.42 -17.81
C VAL A 401 -4.10 -15.58 -16.86
N VAL A 402 -5.14 -15.49 -16.01
CA VAL A 402 -5.45 -16.46 -14.97
C VAL A 402 -6.51 -17.45 -15.50
N ASN A 403 -6.06 -18.60 -15.94
CA ASN A 403 -6.88 -19.68 -16.47
C ASN A 403 -6.24 -21.03 -16.16
N LYS A 404 -6.98 -22.11 -16.38
CA LYS A 404 -6.52 -23.46 -16.01
C LYS A 404 -5.24 -23.92 -16.72
N THR A 405 -4.97 -23.39 -17.91
CA THR A 405 -3.76 -23.73 -18.67
C THR A 405 -2.53 -23.04 -18.08
N ASN A 406 -2.66 -21.76 -17.76
CA ASN A 406 -1.57 -20.98 -17.21
C ASN A 406 -1.32 -21.27 -15.72
N PHE A 407 -2.37 -21.65 -14.96
CA PHE A 407 -2.32 -21.88 -13.50
C PHE A 407 -2.86 -23.26 -13.12
N PRO A 408 -2.21 -24.35 -13.52
CA PRO A 408 -2.72 -25.72 -13.30
C PRO A 408 -2.84 -26.11 -11.84
N HIS A 409 -2.12 -25.44 -10.93
CA HIS A 409 -2.13 -25.72 -9.50
C HIS A 409 -3.09 -24.83 -8.70
N LEU A 410 -3.66 -23.80 -9.33
CA LEU A 410 -4.58 -22.89 -8.64
C LEU A 410 -5.88 -23.61 -8.30
N HIS A 411 -6.23 -23.62 -7.03
CA HIS A 411 -7.47 -24.19 -6.52
C HIS A 411 -8.40 -23.19 -5.85
N SER A 412 -7.92 -21.97 -5.58
CA SER A 412 -8.73 -20.90 -4.96
C SER A 412 -8.51 -19.58 -5.70
N LEU A 413 -9.59 -19.06 -6.29
CA LEU A 413 -9.61 -17.77 -6.96
C LEU A 413 -10.68 -16.88 -6.31
N ILE A 414 -10.24 -15.86 -5.60
CA ILE A 414 -11.10 -14.91 -4.91
C ILE A 414 -11.01 -13.57 -5.64
N PHE A 415 -12.09 -13.21 -6.30
CA PHE A 415 -12.20 -12.00 -7.12
C PHE A 415 -13.39 -11.15 -6.66
N TYR A 416 -13.57 -11.05 -5.34
CA TYR A 416 -14.67 -10.37 -4.69
C TYR A 416 -14.60 -8.85 -4.85
N ALA A 417 -15.76 -8.20 -5.07
CA ALA A 417 -15.93 -6.76 -5.02
C ALA A 417 -15.04 -5.98 -6.00
N GLN A 418 -15.01 -6.39 -7.25
CA GLN A 418 -14.34 -5.62 -8.30
C GLN A 418 -15.20 -4.42 -8.66
N ARG A 419 -15.04 -3.36 -7.88
CA ARG A 419 -15.76 -2.12 -8.08
C ARG A 419 -15.02 -0.95 -7.47
N ARG A 420 -15.18 0.20 -8.07
CA ARG A 420 -14.83 1.48 -7.47
C ARG A 420 -16.08 2.10 -6.90
N ASN A 421 -16.13 2.25 -5.58
CA ASN A 421 -17.21 3.01 -4.95
C ASN A 421 -17.30 4.38 -5.58
N ASP A 422 -18.51 4.74 -6.07
CA ASP A 422 -18.80 6.06 -6.61
C ASP A 422 -17.88 6.53 -7.73
N VAL A 423 -17.15 5.62 -8.37
CA VAL A 423 -16.26 5.90 -9.50
C VAL A 423 -16.65 5.03 -10.68
N CYS A 424 -16.72 5.62 -11.87
CA CYS A 424 -16.92 4.88 -13.12
C CYS A 424 -15.71 4.01 -13.42
N LEU A 425 -15.91 2.82 -13.95
CA LEU A 425 -14.83 1.90 -14.33
C LEU A 425 -14.29 2.12 -15.75
N ASP A 426 -14.91 2.93 -16.56
CA ASP A 426 -14.29 3.42 -17.78
C ASP A 426 -13.24 4.47 -17.45
N LEU A 427 -12.05 3.97 -17.15
CA LEU A 427 -10.93 4.78 -16.69
C LEU A 427 -10.48 5.82 -17.73
N SER A 428 -10.75 5.57 -19.01
CA SER A 428 -10.39 6.50 -20.09
C SER A 428 -11.23 7.77 -20.10
N SER A 429 -12.44 7.71 -19.56
CA SER A 429 -13.39 8.82 -19.52
C SER A 429 -13.39 9.59 -18.19
N LEU A 430 -12.64 9.14 -17.19
CA LEU A 430 -12.62 9.74 -15.87
C LEU A 430 -11.64 10.91 -15.77
N ASN A 431 -12.10 11.96 -15.14
CA ASN A 431 -11.22 13.04 -14.71
C ASN A 431 -10.36 12.58 -13.53
N LYS A 432 -9.10 12.98 -13.53
CA LYS A 432 -8.17 12.77 -12.42
C LYS A 432 -7.92 14.08 -11.70
N ASN A 433 -7.73 14.01 -10.38
CA ASN A 433 -7.26 15.15 -9.61
C ASN A 433 -5.76 15.42 -9.86
N SER A 434 -5.20 16.43 -9.21
CA SER A 434 -3.77 16.78 -9.33
C SER A 434 -2.80 15.69 -8.87
N ASN A 435 -3.27 14.72 -8.08
CA ASN A 435 -2.48 13.60 -7.58
C ASN A 435 -2.60 12.35 -8.48
N GLY A 436 -3.35 12.44 -9.58
CA GLY A 436 -3.61 11.31 -10.46
C GLY A 436 -4.72 10.37 -10.00
N ASP A 437 -5.43 10.68 -8.91
CA ASP A 437 -6.55 9.88 -8.43
C ASP A 437 -7.82 10.19 -9.23
N TYR A 438 -8.64 9.16 -9.48
CA TYR A 438 -9.91 9.35 -10.17
C TYR A 438 -10.91 10.12 -9.30
N ILE A 439 -11.63 11.05 -9.92
CA ILE A 439 -12.68 11.80 -9.27
C ILE A 439 -13.94 10.93 -9.19
N TYR A 440 -14.50 10.83 -7.99
CA TYR A 440 -15.74 10.11 -7.75
C TYR A 440 -16.91 10.62 -8.58
N ASN A 441 -17.75 9.70 -9.02
CA ASN A 441 -19.10 9.98 -9.46
C ASN A 441 -20.10 9.20 -8.59
N ASN A 442 -21.37 9.50 -8.68
CA ASN A 442 -22.40 8.88 -7.85
C ASN A 442 -22.94 7.56 -8.43
N ASN A 443 -22.33 7.02 -9.47
CA ASN A 443 -22.74 5.79 -10.13
C ASN A 443 -21.63 4.75 -10.03
N PRO A 444 -21.59 3.91 -8.99
CA PRO A 444 -20.62 2.85 -8.89
C PRO A 444 -20.83 1.85 -10.02
N ILE A 445 -19.76 1.50 -10.71
CA ILE A 445 -19.76 0.51 -11.78
C ILE A 445 -18.78 -0.59 -11.38
N GLY A 446 -19.19 -1.84 -11.55
CA GLY A 446 -18.36 -2.99 -11.32
C GLY A 446 -17.57 -3.40 -12.57
N LEU A 447 -17.46 -4.69 -12.80
CA LEU A 447 -16.88 -5.21 -14.03
C LEU A 447 -17.75 -4.78 -15.23
N TYR A 448 -17.10 -4.24 -16.25
CA TYR A 448 -17.78 -3.79 -17.43
C TYR A 448 -18.03 -4.96 -18.41
N GLY A 449 -19.23 -5.07 -18.91
CA GLY A 449 -19.61 -6.03 -19.92
C GLY A 449 -20.68 -7.03 -19.47
N ASN A 450 -21.45 -7.50 -20.44
CA ASN A 450 -22.51 -8.45 -20.24
C ASN A 450 -21.97 -9.87 -20.52
N VAL A 451 -22.09 -10.75 -19.53
CA VAL A 451 -21.60 -12.13 -19.64
C VAL A 451 -22.52 -13.06 -20.44
N SER A 452 -23.60 -12.56 -21.05
CA SER A 452 -24.48 -13.36 -21.92
C SER A 452 -23.90 -13.65 -23.30
N GLY A 453 -22.81 -12.98 -23.68
CA GLY A 453 -22.21 -13.17 -25.01
C GLY A 453 -20.79 -12.62 -25.13
N GLY A 454 -20.18 -12.83 -26.29
CA GLY A 454 -18.88 -12.29 -26.65
C GLY A 454 -17.73 -12.75 -25.76
N THR A 455 -16.73 -11.90 -25.62
CA THR A 455 -15.50 -12.18 -24.86
C THR A 455 -15.77 -12.41 -23.37
N GLU A 456 -16.72 -11.68 -22.80
CA GLU A 456 -17.05 -11.81 -21.37
C GLU A 456 -17.76 -13.14 -21.08
N ARG A 457 -18.58 -13.66 -22.03
CA ARG A 457 -19.14 -15.01 -21.93
C ARG A 457 -18.03 -16.06 -21.93
N GLN A 458 -17.07 -15.94 -22.85
CA GLN A 458 -15.93 -16.87 -22.91
C GLN A 458 -15.08 -16.82 -21.63
N ALA A 459 -14.92 -15.62 -21.06
CA ALA A 459 -14.23 -15.45 -19.79
C ALA A 459 -14.95 -16.19 -18.64
N LEU A 460 -16.27 -16.04 -18.54
CA LEU A 460 -17.06 -16.76 -17.53
C LEU A 460 -17.00 -18.28 -17.75
N LEU A 461 -17.16 -18.75 -18.99
CA LEU A 461 -17.07 -20.18 -19.31
C LEU A 461 -15.70 -20.77 -18.98
N SER A 462 -14.61 -20.02 -19.20
CA SER A 462 -13.25 -20.47 -18.84
C SER A 462 -13.07 -20.71 -17.34
N LEU A 463 -13.72 -19.90 -16.50
CA LEU A 463 -13.74 -20.11 -15.05
C LEU A 463 -14.63 -21.29 -14.65
N LEU A 464 -15.82 -21.40 -15.24
CA LEU A 464 -16.78 -22.45 -14.89
C LEU A 464 -16.37 -23.85 -15.36
N THR A 465 -15.51 -23.95 -16.37
CA THR A 465 -14.92 -25.20 -16.84
C THR A 465 -13.61 -25.59 -16.16
N TRP A 466 -13.19 -24.80 -15.17
CA TRP A 466 -11.94 -25.03 -14.43
C TRP A 466 -12.16 -26.05 -13.30
N ASP A 467 -12.01 -27.31 -13.65
CA ASP A 467 -12.39 -28.45 -12.81
C ASP A 467 -11.59 -28.63 -11.50
N ASN A 468 -10.43 -28.01 -11.36
CA ASN A 468 -9.62 -28.06 -10.14
C ASN A 468 -10.01 -27.02 -9.08
N LEU A 469 -10.83 -26.02 -9.41
CA LEU A 469 -11.18 -24.99 -8.46
C LEU A 469 -11.99 -25.57 -7.29
N ARG A 470 -11.58 -25.22 -6.08
CA ARG A 470 -12.26 -25.53 -4.80
C ARG A 470 -12.98 -24.32 -4.22
N ALA A 471 -12.52 -23.13 -4.61
CA ALA A 471 -13.15 -21.87 -4.29
C ALA A 471 -13.12 -20.93 -5.49
N LEU A 472 -14.28 -20.38 -5.84
CA LEU A 472 -14.44 -19.34 -6.85
C LEU A 472 -15.38 -18.28 -6.29
N GLU A 473 -14.90 -17.06 -6.13
CA GLU A 473 -15.68 -15.96 -5.64
C GLU A 473 -15.71 -14.81 -6.64
N LEU A 474 -16.90 -14.54 -7.20
CA LEU A 474 -17.17 -13.47 -8.16
C LEU A 474 -18.29 -12.56 -7.66
N SER A 475 -18.61 -12.59 -6.37
CA SER A 475 -19.68 -11.78 -5.83
C SER A 475 -19.30 -10.30 -5.76
N TYR A 476 -20.34 -9.46 -5.80
CA TYR A 476 -20.21 -8.01 -5.69
C TYR A 476 -19.33 -7.36 -6.78
N CYS A 477 -19.40 -7.95 -8.00
CA CYS A 477 -18.63 -7.50 -9.16
C CYS A 477 -19.47 -6.76 -10.19
N TYR A 478 -20.77 -6.63 -9.96
CA TYR A 478 -21.71 -6.00 -10.89
C TYR A 478 -21.78 -6.70 -12.27
N LEU A 479 -21.53 -8.00 -12.31
CA LEU A 479 -21.69 -8.79 -13.54
C LEU A 479 -23.14 -8.77 -14.01
N GLU A 480 -23.36 -8.57 -15.30
CA GLU A 480 -24.67 -8.49 -15.93
C GLU A 480 -24.90 -9.66 -16.90
N GLY A 481 -26.18 -9.93 -17.16
CA GLY A 481 -26.59 -10.92 -18.15
C GLY A 481 -27.02 -12.25 -17.55
N GLU A 482 -27.11 -13.27 -18.38
CA GLU A 482 -27.58 -14.58 -17.99
C GLU A 482 -26.42 -15.52 -17.71
N LEU A 483 -26.59 -16.40 -16.73
CA LEU A 483 -25.67 -17.52 -16.52
C LEU A 483 -25.73 -18.48 -17.72
N PRO A 484 -24.63 -19.20 -18.01
CA PRO A 484 -24.65 -20.23 -19.07
C PRO A 484 -25.73 -21.28 -18.82
N THR A 485 -26.46 -21.62 -19.85
CA THR A 485 -27.44 -22.73 -19.82
C THR A 485 -26.72 -24.07 -19.62
N ASP A 486 -27.49 -25.11 -19.30
CA ASP A 486 -26.93 -26.46 -19.17
C ASP A 486 -26.33 -26.95 -20.50
N ASP A 487 -26.98 -26.65 -21.64
CA ASP A 487 -26.47 -27.01 -22.96
C ASP A 487 -25.18 -26.26 -23.32
N GLU A 488 -25.09 -24.99 -22.98
CA GLU A 488 -23.84 -24.19 -23.16
C GLU A 488 -22.71 -24.74 -22.30
N MET A 489 -23.01 -25.16 -21.06
CA MET A 489 -22.01 -25.75 -20.19
C MET A 489 -21.52 -27.08 -20.68
N ASP A 490 -22.40 -27.91 -21.24
CA ASP A 490 -22.02 -29.18 -21.87
C ASP A 490 -21.04 -28.95 -23.03
N ALA A 491 -21.39 -28.05 -23.93
CA ALA A 491 -20.51 -27.69 -25.05
C ALA A 491 -19.17 -27.09 -24.59
N ALA A 492 -19.20 -26.25 -23.56
CA ALA A 492 -17.98 -25.63 -23.02
C ALA A 492 -17.08 -26.64 -22.31
N LEU A 493 -17.66 -27.58 -21.55
CA LEU A 493 -16.90 -28.64 -20.86
C LEU A 493 -16.25 -29.58 -21.90
N GLU A 494 -16.99 -29.97 -22.96
CA GLU A 494 -16.46 -30.78 -24.05
C GLU A 494 -15.28 -30.05 -24.74
N ALA A 495 -15.47 -28.80 -25.11
CA ALA A 495 -14.42 -27.98 -25.73
C ALA A 495 -13.18 -27.81 -24.84
N ALA A 496 -13.38 -27.77 -23.50
CA ALA A 496 -12.31 -27.71 -22.53
C ALA A 496 -11.63 -29.06 -22.21
N GLY A 497 -12.08 -30.12 -22.85
CA GLY A 497 -11.59 -31.50 -22.64
C GLY A 497 -11.98 -32.08 -21.27
N CYS A 498 -13.03 -31.53 -20.65
CA CYS A 498 -13.56 -32.01 -19.39
C CYS A 498 -14.68 -33.03 -19.57
N ARG A 499 -14.90 -33.91 -18.59
CA ARG A 499 -16.12 -34.70 -18.54
C ARG A 499 -17.33 -33.81 -18.34
N THR A 500 -18.37 -34.01 -19.14
CA THR A 500 -19.56 -33.20 -19.14
C THR A 500 -20.59 -33.60 -18.08
N ARG A 501 -20.55 -34.87 -17.62
CA ARG A 501 -21.53 -35.45 -16.71
C ARG A 501 -20.90 -36.11 -15.49
N TYR A 502 -21.66 -36.13 -14.42
CA TYR A 502 -21.35 -36.94 -13.24
C TYR A 502 -21.66 -38.41 -13.52
N ASN A 503 -20.96 -39.29 -12.81
CA ASN A 503 -21.25 -40.70 -12.78
C ASN A 503 -20.97 -41.26 -11.36
N SER A 504 -21.28 -42.54 -11.14
CA SER A 504 -21.13 -43.18 -9.83
C SER A 504 -19.71 -43.15 -9.29
N SER A 505 -18.69 -43.02 -10.15
CA SER A 505 -17.30 -42.93 -9.71
C SER A 505 -16.92 -41.60 -9.12
N ASP A 506 -17.72 -40.53 -9.31
CA ASP A 506 -17.48 -39.23 -8.75
C ASP A 506 -17.80 -39.17 -7.25
N PHE A 507 -18.58 -40.09 -6.73
CA PHE A 507 -19.13 -40.03 -5.39
C PHE A 507 -18.68 -41.22 -4.53
N SER A 508 -18.55 -40.98 -3.25
CA SER A 508 -18.29 -41.99 -2.24
C SER A 508 -19.08 -41.72 -0.99
N THR A 509 -19.57 -42.79 -0.35
CA THR A 509 -20.17 -42.71 1.00
C THR A 509 -19.12 -42.66 2.10
N ASN A 510 -17.84 -42.90 1.78
CA ASN A 510 -16.75 -42.85 2.73
C ASN A 510 -16.18 -41.41 2.77
N LYS A 511 -16.31 -40.75 3.90
CA LYS A 511 -15.81 -39.38 4.12
C LYS A 511 -14.29 -39.24 3.97
N ASN A 512 -13.55 -40.32 3.99
CA ASN A 512 -12.08 -40.31 3.81
C ASN A 512 -11.68 -40.21 2.33
N ASP A 513 -12.60 -40.43 1.41
CA ASP A 513 -12.32 -40.39 -0.04
C ASP A 513 -12.40 -38.99 -0.64
N TRP A 514 -12.59 -37.98 0.20
CA TRP A 514 -12.83 -36.60 -0.24
C TRP A 514 -11.74 -35.99 -1.12
N LYS A 515 -10.56 -36.57 -1.14
CA LYS A 515 -9.46 -36.08 -2.00
C LYS A 515 -9.66 -36.42 -3.47
N ASP A 516 -10.24 -37.58 -3.72
CA ASP A 516 -10.35 -38.16 -5.07
C ASP A 516 -11.78 -38.29 -5.55
N LYS A 517 -12.75 -38.12 -4.66
CA LYS A 517 -14.18 -38.25 -4.97
C LYS A 517 -15.00 -37.21 -4.24
N LEU A 518 -16.08 -36.79 -4.88
CA LEU A 518 -17.10 -35.98 -4.25
C LEU A 518 -17.75 -36.78 -3.14
N VAL A 519 -17.70 -36.28 -1.94
CA VAL A 519 -18.19 -36.99 -0.74
C VAL A 519 -19.46 -36.32 -0.24
N GLY A 520 -20.40 -37.13 0.16
CA GLY A 520 -21.52 -36.67 0.96
C GLY A 520 -22.84 -37.30 0.54
N ASP A 521 -23.69 -37.45 1.51
CA ASP A 521 -25.06 -37.96 1.36
C ASP A 521 -25.88 -37.10 0.38
N THR A 522 -25.45 -35.86 0.18
CA THR A 522 -26.09 -34.86 -0.69
C THR A 522 -26.07 -35.20 -2.16
N CYS A 523 -25.10 -35.94 -2.64
CA CYS A 523 -24.97 -36.28 -4.03
C CYS A 523 -25.65 -37.61 -4.41
N LYS A 524 -26.00 -38.42 -3.43
CA LYS A 524 -26.63 -39.72 -3.63
C LYS A 524 -27.92 -39.59 -4.42
N TRP A 525 -28.73 -38.60 -4.12
CA TRP A 525 -29.99 -38.38 -4.83
C TRP A 525 -29.80 -38.07 -6.31
N LEU A 526 -28.82 -37.24 -6.68
CA LEU A 526 -28.52 -36.93 -8.09
C LEU A 526 -28.21 -38.16 -8.92
N LEU A 527 -27.72 -39.24 -8.28
CA LEU A 527 -27.41 -40.49 -8.97
C LEU A 527 -28.52 -41.51 -8.99
N THR A 528 -29.43 -41.46 -8.02
CA THR A 528 -30.36 -42.54 -7.74
C THR A 528 -31.83 -42.16 -7.94
N SER A 529 -32.18 -40.89 -7.82
CA SER A 529 -33.58 -40.45 -7.92
C SER A 529 -34.00 -40.32 -9.41
N ASN A 530 -35.06 -41.00 -9.77
CA ASN A 530 -35.70 -40.88 -11.07
C ASN A 530 -37.24 -40.69 -11.00
N ASN A 531 -37.73 -40.34 -9.80
CA ASN A 531 -39.14 -40.04 -9.59
C ASN A 531 -39.33 -38.54 -9.29
N PRO A 532 -40.41 -37.91 -9.76
CA PRO A 532 -40.74 -36.53 -9.43
C PRO A 532 -40.91 -36.35 -7.92
N VAL A 533 -40.39 -35.27 -7.40
CA VAL A 533 -40.50 -34.93 -5.98
C VAL A 533 -41.49 -33.80 -5.81
N THR A 534 -42.41 -33.93 -4.87
CA THR A 534 -43.41 -32.94 -4.55
C THR A 534 -43.08 -32.27 -3.23
N CYS A 535 -42.92 -30.95 -3.23
CA CYS A 535 -42.67 -30.16 -2.05
C CYS A 535 -43.76 -29.14 -1.83
N LYS A 536 -44.11 -28.88 -0.56
CA LYS A 536 -45.00 -27.77 -0.19
C LYS A 536 -44.21 -26.47 -0.11
N GLN A 537 -44.77 -25.43 -0.67
CA GLN A 537 -44.25 -24.06 -0.54
C GLN A 537 -45.36 -23.16 0.04
N LYS A 538 -45.08 -21.89 0.29
CA LYS A 538 -45.96 -20.92 0.90
C LYS A 538 -47.33 -20.84 0.21
N ASN A 539 -47.39 -20.87 -1.09
CA ASN A 539 -48.58 -20.67 -1.91
C ASN A 539 -49.10 -21.96 -2.57
N GLY A 540 -48.65 -23.13 -2.14
CA GLY A 540 -49.15 -24.38 -2.70
C GLY A 540 -48.15 -25.52 -2.72
N THR A 541 -48.38 -26.46 -3.64
CA THR A 541 -47.54 -27.64 -3.85
C THR A 541 -46.87 -27.52 -5.21
N VAL A 542 -45.56 -27.68 -5.24
CA VAL A 542 -44.79 -27.69 -6.46
C VAL A 542 -44.22 -29.08 -6.71
N VAL A 543 -44.31 -29.52 -7.96
CA VAL A 543 -43.72 -30.77 -8.41
C VAL A 543 -42.43 -30.43 -9.15
N TYR A 544 -41.30 -30.94 -8.67
CA TYR A 544 -40.03 -30.79 -9.34
C TYR A 544 -39.83 -31.93 -10.32
N GLU A 545 -39.25 -31.60 -11.47
CA GLU A 545 -38.88 -32.59 -12.48
C GLU A 545 -37.86 -33.60 -11.93
N ASN A 546 -37.86 -34.80 -12.49
CA ASN A 546 -36.82 -35.77 -12.20
C ASN A 546 -35.47 -35.24 -12.65
N VAL A 547 -34.51 -35.27 -11.76
CA VAL A 547 -33.12 -34.90 -12.02
C VAL A 547 -32.23 -36.00 -11.49
N VAL A 548 -31.39 -36.53 -12.35
CA VAL A 548 -30.38 -37.53 -12.01
C VAL A 548 -28.99 -36.98 -12.28
N GLY A 549 -27.97 -37.54 -11.66
CA GLY A 549 -26.60 -37.05 -11.81
C GLY A 549 -26.10 -36.98 -13.25
N THR A 550 -26.63 -37.84 -14.14
CA THR A 550 -26.29 -37.82 -15.56
C THR A 550 -26.90 -36.65 -16.33
N ASP A 551 -27.91 -35.99 -15.80
CA ASP A 551 -28.60 -34.86 -16.41
C ASP A 551 -28.01 -33.51 -15.98
N VAL A 552 -27.11 -33.53 -15.07
CA VAL A 552 -26.47 -32.30 -14.51
C VAL A 552 -25.10 -32.11 -15.10
N PRO A 553 -24.85 -31.00 -15.82
CA PRO A 553 -23.50 -30.64 -16.27
C PRO A 553 -22.48 -30.60 -15.12
N ARG A 554 -21.33 -31.19 -15.36
CA ARG A 554 -20.26 -31.34 -14.35
C ARG A 554 -19.43 -30.06 -14.24
N VAL A 555 -20.04 -28.99 -13.79
CA VAL A 555 -19.45 -27.66 -13.63
C VAL A 555 -18.76 -27.57 -12.27
N LEU A 556 -17.50 -27.14 -12.24
CA LEU A 556 -16.75 -26.89 -10.97
C LEU A 556 -16.94 -28.01 -9.93
N PRO A 557 -16.70 -29.28 -10.26
CA PRO A 557 -17.14 -30.40 -9.43
C PRO A 557 -16.58 -30.42 -8.01
N TRP A 558 -15.42 -29.80 -7.79
CA TRP A 558 -14.75 -29.73 -6.48
C TRP A 558 -14.95 -28.42 -5.74
N CYS A 559 -15.76 -27.49 -6.29
CA CYS A 559 -15.93 -26.15 -5.75
C CYS A 559 -16.85 -26.16 -4.52
N ARG A 560 -16.24 -26.15 -3.35
CA ARG A 560 -16.93 -26.10 -2.06
C ARG A 560 -17.32 -24.71 -1.61
N SER A 561 -16.77 -23.70 -2.26
CA SER A 561 -17.07 -22.30 -2.02
C SER A 561 -17.29 -21.60 -3.36
N LEU A 562 -18.54 -21.45 -3.76
CA LEU A 562 -18.94 -20.67 -4.93
C LEU A 562 -19.74 -19.46 -4.47
N ALA A 563 -19.40 -18.28 -4.96
CA ALA A 563 -20.14 -17.07 -4.67
C ALA A 563 -20.32 -16.23 -5.95
N LEU A 564 -21.57 -16.02 -6.33
CA LEU A 564 -21.99 -15.21 -7.48
C LEU A 564 -23.03 -14.15 -7.07
N ASN A 565 -23.29 -13.99 -5.78
CA ASN A 565 -24.28 -13.06 -5.25
C ASN A 565 -23.86 -11.59 -5.42
N LEU A 566 -24.80 -10.68 -5.24
CA LEU A 566 -24.58 -9.23 -5.33
C LEU A 566 -24.09 -8.76 -6.73
N ASN A 567 -24.57 -9.45 -7.77
CA ASN A 567 -24.36 -9.07 -9.18
C ASN A 567 -25.70 -8.61 -9.80
N PHE A 568 -25.74 -8.49 -11.10
CA PHE A 568 -26.95 -8.14 -11.88
C PHE A 568 -27.36 -9.26 -12.82
N PHE A 569 -27.23 -10.50 -12.40
CA PHE A 569 -27.64 -11.63 -13.22
C PHE A 569 -29.16 -11.66 -13.47
N THR A 570 -29.51 -12.11 -14.65
CA THR A 570 -30.89 -12.24 -15.12
C THR A 570 -31.14 -13.66 -15.63
N GLY A 571 -32.34 -13.90 -16.18
CA GLY A 571 -32.71 -15.20 -16.71
C GLY A 571 -33.03 -16.21 -15.62
N LYS A 572 -32.89 -17.49 -15.93
CA LYS A 572 -33.18 -18.59 -15.00
C LYS A 572 -31.90 -19.12 -14.38
N VAL A 573 -31.99 -19.53 -13.12
CA VAL A 573 -30.95 -20.32 -12.48
C VAL A 573 -30.87 -21.69 -13.17
N PRO A 574 -29.72 -22.09 -13.74
CA PRO A 574 -29.58 -23.33 -14.46
C PRO A 574 -29.48 -24.55 -13.54
N LYS A 575 -29.72 -25.78 -14.09
CA LYS A 575 -29.65 -27.02 -13.32
C LYS A 575 -28.25 -27.29 -12.76
N TRP A 576 -27.20 -26.99 -13.52
CA TRP A 576 -25.83 -27.20 -13.06
C TRP A 576 -25.51 -26.45 -11.77
N LEU A 577 -26.25 -25.36 -11.48
CA LEU A 577 -26.11 -24.59 -10.27
C LEU A 577 -27.08 -25.05 -9.18
N LEU A 578 -28.37 -25.22 -9.52
CA LEU A 578 -29.40 -25.63 -8.57
C LEU A 578 -29.13 -27.01 -7.95
N TYR A 579 -28.63 -27.93 -8.73
CA TYR A 579 -28.38 -29.31 -8.34
C TYR A 579 -26.89 -29.63 -8.17
N HIS A 580 -26.08 -28.59 -7.95
CA HIS A 580 -24.64 -28.78 -7.77
C HIS A 580 -24.34 -29.63 -6.52
N PRO A 581 -23.42 -30.61 -6.61
CA PRO A 581 -23.12 -31.52 -5.49
C PRO A 581 -22.72 -30.81 -4.19
N HIS A 582 -22.02 -29.68 -4.28
CA HIS A 582 -21.56 -28.90 -3.14
C HIS A 582 -22.48 -27.73 -2.76
N ALA A 583 -23.61 -27.56 -3.41
CA ALA A 583 -24.50 -26.42 -3.09
C ALA A 583 -24.90 -26.35 -1.60
N ALA A 584 -24.99 -27.50 -0.95
CA ALA A 584 -25.26 -27.58 0.50
C ALA A 584 -24.13 -27.04 1.39
N GLU A 585 -22.91 -27.03 0.89
CA GLU A 585 -21.77 -26.55 1.65
C GLU A 585 -21.64 -25.03 1.53
N TRP A 586 -22.25 -24.41 0.53
CA TRP A 586 -22.20 -22.98 0.34
C TRP A 586 -22.97 -22.27 1.45
N SER A 587 -22.40 -21.18 1.95
CA SER A 587 -23.07 -20.40 2.98
C SER A 587 -24.32 -19.72 2.45
N PRO A 588 -25.45 -19.72 3.17
CA PRO A 588 -26.66 -19.03 2.76
C PRO A 588 -26.47 -17.56 2.36
N GLY A 589 -25.58 -16.85 3.00
CA GLY A 589 -25.31 -15.44 2.67
C GLY A 589 -24.30 -15.25 1.51
N THR A 590 -23.66 -16.31 1.02
CA THR A 590 -22.79 -16.29 -0.18
C THR A 590 -23.44 -17.01 -1.34
N MET A 591 -24.71 -17.38 -1.20
CA MET A 591 -25.39 -18.10 -2.25
C MET A 591 -25.52 -17.27 -3.50
N VAL A 592 -25.28 -17.98 -4.57
CA VAL A 592 -25.09 -17.48 -5.92
C VAL A 592 -26.22 -16.61 -6.46
N TYR A 593 -27.42 -16.78 -5.99
CA TYR A 593 -28.55 -15.98 -6.47
C TYR A 593 -29.12 -15.02 -5.43
N ASN A 594 -28.49 -14.94 -4.28
CA ASN A 594 -28.95 -13.98 -3.27
C ASN A 594 -28.58 -12.55 -3.66
N GLN A 595 -29.51 -11.63 -3.47
CA GLN A 595 -29.30 -10.20 -3.69
C GLN A 595 -28.85 -9.80 -5.11
N GLN A 596 -29.24 -10.54 -6.12
CA GLN A 596 -29.12 -10.06 -7.49
C GLN A 596 -29.94 -8.78 -7.65
N GLY A 597 -29.38 -7.83 -8.41
CA GLY A 597 -30.06 -6.57 -8.63
C GLY A 597 -30.12 -5.62 -7.43
N ARG A 598 -29.26 -5.79 -6.42
CA ARG A 598 -29.17 -4.90 -5.27
C ARG A 598 -28.95 -3.43 -5.64
N GLY A 599 -28.38 -3.16 -6.77
CA GLY A 599 -28.27 -1.84 -7.37
C GLY A 599 -29.05 -1.80 -8.67
N LYS A 600 -28.55 -1.01 -9.58
CA LYS A 600 -29.08 -0.94 -10.93
C LYS A 600 -28.00 -1.42 -11.88
N ASN A 601 -28.40 -2.09 -12.98
CA ASN A 601 -27.51 -2.41 -14.08
C ASN A 601 -27.06 -1.14 -14.81
N THR A 602 -26.22 -1.27 -15.82
CA THR A 602 -25.73 -0.17 -16.64
C THR A 602 -26.85 0.60 -17.36
N ALA A 603 -28.00 -0.07 -17.62
CA ALA A 603 -29.21 0.55 -18.18
C ALA A 603 -30.09 1.23 -17.11
N GLY A 604 -29.68 1.26 -15.86
CA GLY A 604 -30.44 1.87 -14.76
C GLY A 604 -31.66 1.05 -14.28
N GLN A 605 -31.74 -0.23 -14.62
CA GLN A 605 -32.84 -1.14 -14.29
C GLN A 605 -32.47 -2.00 -13.08
N THR A 606 -33.43 -2.27 -12.22
CA THR A 606 -33.31 -3.32 -11.20
C THR A 606 -33.55 -4.68 -11.87
N VAL A 607 -32.62 -5.60 -11.70
CA VAL A 607 -32.62 -6.92 -12.34
C VAL A 607 -32.40 -8.04 -11.32
N GLY A 608 -32.73 -9.26 -11.70
CA GLY A 608 -32.55 -10.47 -10.90
C GLY A 608 -32.96 -11.69 -11.67
N PHE A 609 -32.87 -12.87 -11.05
CA PHE A 609 -33.31 -14.11 -11.67
C PHE A 609 -34.84 -14.17 -11.77
N SER A 610 -35.34 -14.61 -12.92
CA SER A 610 -36.80 -14.65 -13.22
C SER A 610 -37.57 -15.72 -12.47
N ASN A 611 -36.88 -16.75 -11.96
CA ASN A 611 -37.47 -17.81 -11.16
C ASN A 611 -37.31 -17.62 -9.65
N MET A 612 -36.97 -16.39 -9.23
CA MET A 612 -36.83 -16.01 -7.83
C MET A 612 -37.87 -14.95 -7.46
N ASN A 613 -39.13 -15.33 -7.47
CA ASN A 613 -40.25 -14.49 -7.05
C ASN A 613 -40.91 -15.03 -5.79
N GLU A 614 -41.80 -14.23 -5.17
CA GLU A 614 -42.44 -14.57 -3.91
C GLU A 614 -43.24 -15.90 -3.95
N ASP A 615 -43.77 -16.23 -5.11
CA ASP A 615 -44.57 -17.45 -5.32
C ASP A 615 -43.69 -18.66 -5.68
N SER A 616 -42.38 -18.46 -5.90
CA SER A 616 -41.49 -19.57 -6.19
C SER A 616 -40.93 -20.18 -4.92
N TYR A 617 -40.67 -21.47 -4.96
CA TYR A 617 -39.98 -22.16 -3.90
C TYR A 617 -38.59 -21.60 -3.64
N ILE A 618 -37.89 -21.18 -4.69
CA ILE A 618 -36.56 -20.55 -4.60
C ILE A 618 -36.67 -19.24 -3.81
N TYR A 619 -37.69 -18.44 -4.05
CA TYR A 619 -37.91 -17.22 -3.29
C TYR A 619 -38.14 -17.51 -1.81
N ASP A 620 -39.09 -18.38 -1.45
CA ASP A 620 -39.36 -18.78 -0.06
C ASP A 620 -38.10 -19.35 0.61
N TYR A 621 -37.31 -20.05 -0.16
CA TYR A 621 -36.12 -20.67 0.33
C TYR A 621 -35.00 -19.67 0.64
N TYR A 622 -34.75 -18.68 -0.22
CA TYR A 622 -33.65 -17.71 -0.06
C TYR A 622 -34.03 -16.44 0.66
N TYR A 623 -35.22 -15.98 0.49
CA TYR A 623 -35.67 -14.73 1.09
C TYR A 623 -36.48 -14.96 2.36
N GLY A 624 -37.13 -16.12 2.52
CA GLY A 624 -37.74 -16.64 3.76
C GLY A 624 -38.77 -15.78 4.47
N THR A 625 -39.01 -14.57 3.98
CA THR A 625 -39.92 -13.58 4.53
C THR A 625 -40.48 -12.71 3.42
N SER A 626 -41.52 -11.96 3.73
CA SER A 626 -42.09 -10.96 2.83
C SER A 626 -41.21 -9.72 2.60
N ASP A 627 -40.03 -9.65 3.21
CA ASP A 627 -39.11 -8.51 3.07
C ASP A 627 -37.82 -8.90 2.36
N PRO A 628 -37.72 -8.68 1.03
CA PRO A 628 -36.52 -8.95 0.26
C PRO A 628 -35.32 -8.10 0.67
N GLY A 629 -35.53 -6.98 1.35
CA GLY A 629 -34.46 -6.11 1.83
C GLY A 629 -33.67 -6.70 3.01
N ASN A 630 -34.21 -7.72 3.69
CA ASN A 630 -33.63 -8.38 4.85
C ASN A 630 -33.07 -9.79 4.56
N ASN A 631 -32.70 -10.05 3.37
CA ASN A 631 -32.34 -11.34 2.79
C ASN A 631 -31.29 -12.15 3.54
N TYR A 632 -30.47 -11.51 4.36
CA TYR A 632 -29.49 -12.22 5.19
C TYR A 632 -30.06 -12.76 6.49
N ARG A 633 -31.21 -12.28 6.90
CA ARG A 633 -31.81 -12.57 8.20
C ARG A 633 -33.04 -13.43 8.03
N VAL A 634 -32.90 -14.45 7.23
CA VAL A 634 -33.96 -15.45 7.16
C VAL A 634 -34.10 -16.04 8.55
N SER A 635 -35.23 -15.78 9.19
CA SER A 635 -35.58 -16.38 10.47
C SER A 635 -35.86 -17.87 10.36
N GLY A 636 -35.84 -18.39 9.18
CA GLY A 636 -35.92 -19.81 8.86
C GLY A 636 -34.62 -20.32 8.30
N VAL A 637 -34.50 -21.60 8.13
CA VAL A 637 -33.35 -22.25 7.54
C VAL A 637 -33.42 -22.16 6.04
N ALA A 638 -32.49 -21.44 5.46
CA ALA A 638 -32.29 -21.45 4.04
C ALA A 638 -31.28 -22.54 3.69
N TYR A 639 -31.70 -23.51 2.93
CA TYR A 639 -30.84 -24.53 2.34
C TYR A 639 -31.20 -24.76 0.89
N PRO A 640 -30.26 -25.25 0.04
CA PRO A 640 -30.49 -25.41 -1.40
C PRO A 640 -31.76 -26.19 -1.74
N LEU A 641 -32.38 -25.81 -2.85
CA LEU A 641 -33.62 -26.40 -3.31
C LEU A 641 -33.59 -27.93 -3.31
N TYR A 642 -32.52 -28.53 -3.76
CA TYR A 642 -32.42 -29.99 -3.80
C TYR A 642 -32.39 -30.65 -2.42
N TYR A 643 -32.02 -29.96 -1.35
CA TYR A 643 -32.17 -30.50 0.00
C TYR A 643 -33.61 -30.68 0.40
N ARG A 644 -34.50 -29.79 -0.02
CA ARG A 644 -35.95 -29.97 0.16
C ARG A 644 -36.42 -31.21 -0.59
N ILE A 645 -35.87 -31.45 -1.74
CA ILE A 645 -36.15 -32.66 -2.52
C ILE A 645 -35.66 -33.90 -1.78
N PHE A 646 -34.49 -33.87 -1.19
CA PHE A 646 -33.97 -34.96 -0.36
C PHE A 646 -34.86 -35.19 0.89
N VAL A 647 -35.21 -34.13 1.58
CA VAL A 647 -36.11 -34.21 2.77
C VAL A 647 -37.44 -34.79 2.37
N ALA A 648 -38.01 -34.36 1.27
CA ALA A 648 -39.30 -34.89 0.76
C ALA A 648 -39.21 -36.36 0.37
N ALA A 649 -38.05 -36.80 -0.13
CA ALA A 649 -37.79 -38.20 -0.42
C ALA A 649 -37.39 -39.06 0.78
N GLY A 650 -37.21 -38.43 1.96
CA GLY A 650 -36.83 -39.13 3.19
C GLY A 650 -35.35 -39.54 3.28
N ASP A 651 -34.52 -39.01 2.36
CA ASP A 651 -33.10 -39.37 2.29
C ASP A 651 -32.19 -38.56 3.22
N ILE A 652 -32.72 -37.45 3.79
CA ILE A 652 -31.94 -36.54 4.64
C ILE A 652 -32.73 -36.20 5.93
N ASP A 653 -32.05 -36.22 7.05
CA ASP A 653 -32.58 -35.73 8.32
C ASP A 653 -32.66 -34.20 8.30
N GLU A 654 -33.86 -33.67 8.26
CA GLU A 654 -34.14 -32.24 8.23
C GLU A 654 -33.59 -31.52 9.48
N GLU A 655 -33.74 -32.08 10.67
CA GLU A 655 -33.23 -31.47 11.91
C GLU A 655 -31.73 -31.32 11.93
N ALA A 656 -31.03 -32.35 11.50
CA ALA A 656 -29.56 -32.31 11.40
C ALA A 656 -29.08 -31.28 10.38
N LEU A 657 -29.80 -31.16 9.27
CA LEU A 657 -29.53 -30.18 8.23
C LEU A 657 -29.79 -28.76 8.71
N LEU A 658 -30.89 -28.52 9.36
CA LEU A 658 -31.28 -27.25 9.97
C LEU A 658 -30.23 -26.79 10.99
N ALA A 659 -29.78 -27.67 11.87
CA ALA A 659 -28.76 -27.38 12.87
C ALA A 659 -27.41 -27.00 12.21
N LYS A 660 -27.07 -27.62 11.09
CA LYS A 660 -25.86 -27.32 10.32
C LYS A 660 -25.90 -25.90 9.73
N TYR A 661 -27.02 -25.48 9.17
CA TYR A 661 -27.18 -24.16 8.57
C TYR A 661 -27.35 -23.04 9.58
N GLN A 662 -28.07 -23.27 10.66
CA GLN A 662 -28.18 -22.29 11.75
C GLN A 662 -26.84 -21.93 12.36
N ARG A 663 -25.92 -22.90 12.52
CA ARG A 663 -24.56 -22.63 12.98
C ARG A 663 -23.75 -21.81 11.99
N ARG A 664 -23.96 -21.98 10.70
CA ARG A 664 -23.25 -21.19 9.66
C ARG A 664 -23.75 -19.75 9.57
N SER A 665 -25.05 -19.51 9.79
CA SER A 665 -25.60 -18.15 9.76
C SER A 665 -25.10 -17.26 10.90
N THR A 666 -24.64 -17.83 12.01
CA THR A 666 -24.07 -17.09 13.14
C THR A 666 -22.61 -16.71 12.96
N TYR A 667 -21.89 -17.30 11.99
CA TYR A 667 -20.48 -17.01 11.73
C TYR A 667 -20.23 -15.82 10.77
N LYS A 668 -21.28 -15.18 10.31
CA LYS A 668 -21.17 -14.02 9.39
C LYS A 668 -21.51 -12.70 10.09
N ARG A 669 -20.73 -12.35 11.05
CA ARG A 669 -20.67 -10.96 11.54
C ARG A 669 -19.24 -10.49 11.57
#